data_2d2db1950e0d90e7e66980d38dd48260
#
_entry.id   2d2db1950e0d90e7e66980d38dd48260
#
_cell.length_a   1.000
_cell.length_b   1.000
_cell.length_c   1.000
_cell.angle_alpha   90.00
_cell.angle_beta   90.00
_cell.angle_gamma   90.00
#
_symmetry.space_group_name_H-M   'P 1'
#
loop_
_entity.id
_entity.type
_entity.pdbx_description
1 polymer ?
#
loop_
_entity_poly.entity_id
_entity_poly.type
_entity_poly.pdbx_seq_one_letter_code
_entity_poly.pdbx_strand_id
1 'polypeptide(L)'
;MQNKGFVKVFAVLLTLVCLFYLSFSFVTQHYNSKAAEYAGGDPAKESAYLDSLSTQKVWLGYTLKQCREMEISLGLDLKGGMNVVLELNVADVIRSLSNNNQDENFNKALDLAYAHQATSQKDFIDLFAEEYKKLDSGARLSAIFSTFELKDKITPQSSDAQVVSVLKQELQSAIDNSFNVLRTRIDRFGVVSPNIQRLETAGRILVELPGVKEPERVRKLLQGSANLEFWETYKLPEIYQQLVAADNVLATILSKEASADSVATDNVEKIADAADANVSEADSLLAELGQDKKDTEANQSMEEFAKQHPLFALLQISQYNGQLSPGSTVGIAQAKDMEKISEYLNMKQVKEVLPRNLALKWGVKAIDDKEQFFELYALKVTNRDGSPALGGDVVTDANADFMQQAGRSEQMVNMVMNAEGSKAWARLTKENIGRQIAIVLDEMVYSAPNVNDEITGGRSQITGHFTPEEAKDLANVLKSGKMAASVHIVQEDVVGPSLGQEAINAGVISFVLALVLLMIYMCAFYGLVPGLIADGALVLNIFFTMGILASFQAVLTLPGIAGMVLTLGMAVDANVLIYERTKEELRAGKSLGKAIADGYSNAFSAIFDSNLTSIITGIVLFYFGTGPIRGFATTMIIGLFASFLTAVFLTRIVYEALLAKDKLKNVTFTTSLTKDLLTNPKINFLGARKVGYLIPAAIIVLGAISMMTIGLNNGIDFTGGRNYVIRFNQEVKTDDVRNMLDAQLDGSVSVIQIGTADQVRVSTNYKINDNDPTVDQEIENKLFEGVKSLLPEGTTLDEFTTTFIQSSQKVGPSMADDIKNAAFLAVVFAMFCMAAYILLRFRDISFSVGAFASVAVTTLCIISFYTLLWKVLPFSMEVDQTFIAAILTIIGYSINDTVVVFDRIRETIGLYPKRDRYQVINDALNSTLSRTFNTSLTTLVVVLCIFILGGATIRSFTFAILLGIIIGTYSTLFVATPIAYELQKKKINKKAAAEAGK
;
A
#
# COMPACT_ATOMS: atom_id res chain seq x y z
N MET A 1 -15.15 -43.71 7.34
CA MET A 1 -13.97 -43.30 6.50
C MET A 1 -13.13 -44.50 6.24
N GLN A 2 -13.09 -44.95 5.00
CA GLN A 2 -12.45 -46.21 4.60
C GLN A 2 -10.92 -46.14 4.41
N ASN A 3 -10.28 -44.93 4.44
CA ASN A 3 -8.86 -44.80 4.14
C ASN A 3 -8.02 -44.14 5.26
N LYS A 4 -7.97 -44.82 6.44
CA LYS A 4 -7.08 -44.37 7.54
C LYS A 4 -5.59 -44.27 7.15
N GLY A 5 -5.15 -45.17 6.22
CA GLY A 5 -3.79 -45.17 5.70
C GLY A 5 -3.46 -43.87 4.93
N PHE A 6 -4.37 -43.43 4.08
CA PHE A 6 -4.18 -42.20 3.30
C PHE A 6 -3.99 -40.96 4.18
N VAL A 7 -4.85 -40.79 5.21
CA VAL A 7 -4.75 -39.63 6.13
C VAL A 7 -3.40 -39.64 6.89
N LYS A 8 -2.94 -40.80 7.33
CA LYS A 8 -1.62 -40.91 7.99
C LYS A 8 -0.47 -40.54 7.06
N VAL A 9 -0.48 -41.09 5.83
CA VAL A 9 0.54 -40.79 4.83
C VAL A 9 0.53 -39.31 4.47
N PHE A 10 -0.65 -38.74 4.24
CA PHE A 10 -0.81 -37.31 3.93
C PHE A 10 -0.29 -36.43 5.08
N ALA A 11 -0.65 -36.72 6.34
CA ALA A 11 -0.16 -35.95 7.48
C ALA A 11 1.36 -36.02 7.66
N VAL A 12 1.98 -37.21 7.44
CA VAL A 12 3.44 -37.37 7.50
C VAL A 12 4.09 -36.58 6.36
N LEU A 13 3.58 -36.65 5.15
CA LEU A 13 4.13 -35.94 4.00
C LEU A 13 4.01 -34.42 4.20
N LEU A 14 2.86 -33.92 4.64
CA LEU A 14 2.67 -32.51 4.97
C LEU A 14 3.65 -32.06 6.07
N THR A 15 3.82 -32.88 7.13
CA THR A 15 4.79 -32.57 8.20
C THR A 15 6.22 -32.45 7.66
N LEU A 16 6.63 -33.35 6.75
CA LEU A 16 7.96 -33.30 6.14
C LEU A 16 8.14 -32.05 5.25
N VAL A 17 7.14 -31.70 4.48
CA VAL A 17 7.14 -30.47 3.67
C VAL A 17 7.24 -29.22 4.56
N CYS A 18 6.43 -29.15 5.61
CA CYS A 18 6.49 -28.04 6.55
C CYS A 18 7.85 -27.93 7.26
N LEU A 19 8.41 -29.06 7.70
CA LEU A 19 9.76 -29.08 8.30
C LEU A 19 10.83 -28.61 7.32
N PHE A 20 10.75 -29.04 6.06
CA PHE A 20 11.68 -28.63 5.02
C PHE A 20 11.64 -27.09 4.82
N TYR A 21 10.49 -26.51 4.58
CA TYR A 21 10.39 -25.05 4.35
C TYR A 21 10.71 -24.22 5.61
N LEU A 22 10.26 -24.64 6.79
CA LEU A 22 10.57 -23.93 8.04
C LEU A 22 12.07 -24.00 8.38
N SER A 23 12.79 -25.02 7.91
CA SER A 23 14.23 -25.13 8.15
C SER A 23 15.02 -23.96 7.54
N PHE A 24 14.57 -23.38 6.43
CA PHE A 24 15.23 -22.22 5.81
C PHE A 24 15.20 -21.00 6.73
N SER A 25 14.06 -20.71 7.37
CA SER A 25 13.93 -19.59 8.32
C SER A 25 14.86 -19.75 9.54
N PHE A 26 15.07 -20.97 10.03
CA PHE A 26 16.03 -21.22 11.11
C PHE A 26 17.48 -21.00 10.67
N VAL A 27 17.82 -21.44 9.46
CA VAL A 27 19.16 -21.27 8.90
C VAL A 27 19.49 -19.80 8.68
N THR A 28 18.59 -19.05 8.05
CA THR A 28 18.79 -17.61 7.81
C THR A 28 18.90 -16.83 9.11
N GLN A 29 18.06 -17.13 10.11
CA GLN A 29 18.13 -16.51 11.43
C GLN A 29 19.48 -16.80 12.12
N HIS A 30 19.98 -18.03 12.02
CA HIS A 30 21.28 -18.38 12.58
C HIS A 30 22.43 -17.56 11.95
N TYR A 31 22.46 -17.42 10.63
CA TYR A 31 23.48 -16.63 9.95
C TYR A 31 23.32 -15.12 10.17
N ASN A 32 22.11 -14.61 10.27
CA ASN A 32 21.86 -13.20 10.63
C ASN A 32 22.35 -12.90 12.06
N SER A 33 22.09 -13.78 13.03
CA SER A 33 22.60 -13.62 14.40
C SER A 33 24.14 -13.63 14.45
N LYS A 34 24.78 -14.49 13.67
CA LYS A 34 26.25 -14.51 13.55
C LYS A 34 26.81 -13.24 12.90
N ALA A 35 26.11 -12.70 11.89
CA ALA A 35 26.51 -11.47 11.23
C ALA A 35 26.41 -10.27 12.19
N ALA A 36 25.34 -10.18 12.96
CA ALA A 36 25.15 -9.14 13.98
C ALA A 36 26.24 -9.22 15.09
N GLU A 37 26.59 -10.44 15.51
CA GLU A 37 27.68 -10.67 16.47
C GLU A 37 29.05 -10.27 15.89
N TYR A 38 29.33 -10.61 14.64
CA TYR A 38 30.56 -10.21 13.93
C TYR A 38 30.65 -8.69 13.72
N ALA A 39 29.55 -8.06 13.39
CA ALA A 39 29.48 -6.64 13.09
C ALA A 39 29.66 -5.73 14.34
N GLY A 40 29.32 -6.24 15.53
CA GLY A 40 29.42 -5.48 16.78
C GLY A 40 28.63 -4.15 16.75
N GLY A 41 27.54 -4.10 15.98
CA GLY A 41 26.70 -2.90 15.82
C GLY A 41 27.04 -2.03 14.59
N ASP A 42 27.97 -2.42 13.73
CA ASP A 42 28.32 -1.73 12.49
C ASP A 42 27.53 -2.32 11.30
N PRO A 43 26.51 -1.60 10.74
CA PRO A 43 25.68 -2.13 9.65
C PRO A 43 26.46 -2.45 8.37
N ALA A 44 27.55 -1.73 8.09
CA ALA A 44 28.35 -1.96 6.88
C ALA A 44 29.12 -3.27 6.97
N LYS A 45 29.65 -3.61 8.15
CA LYS A 45 30.32 -4.90 8.39
C LYS A 45 29.34 -6.06 8.37
N GLU A 46 28.14 -5.88 8.91
CA GLU A 46 27.07 -6.88 8.86
C GLU A 46 26.70 -7.22 7.42
N SER A 47 26.44 -6.20 6.60
CA SER A 47 26.14 -6.38 5.18
C SER A 47 27.27 -7.06 4.43
N ALA A 48 28.51 -6.60 4.59
CA ALA A 48 29.69 -7.21 3.94
C ALA A 48 29.89 -8.69 4.32
N TYR A 49 29.65 -9.05 5.60
CA TYR A 49 29.69 -10.43 6.05
C TYR A 49 28.62 -11.29 5.37
N LEU A 50 27.38 -10.81 5.34
CA LEU A 50 26.28 -11.53 4.71
C LEU A 50 26.44 -11.65 3.20
N ASP A 51 26.97 -10.63 2.54
CA ASP A 51 27.28 -10.66 1.11
C ASP A 51 28.38 -11.67 0.77
N SER A 52 29.40 -11.79 1.62
CA SER A 52 30.45 -12.80 1.45
C SER A 52 29.93 -14.24 1.52
N LEU A 53 28.82 -14.46 2.25
CA LEU A 53 28.17 -15.76 2.39
C LEU A 53 27.04 -15.98 1.37
N SER A 54 26.61 -14.95 0.65
CA SER A 54 25.44 -14.99 -0.23
C SER A 54 25.52 -16.09 -1.30
N THR A 55 26.72 -16.37 -1.81
CA THR A 55 26.99 -17.38 -2.84
C THR A 55 27.44 -18.73 -2.27
N GLN A 56 27.70 -18.82 -0.96
CA GLN A 56 28.12 -20.05 -0.32
C GLN A 56 26.94 -20.98 -0.03
N LYS A 57 27.14 -22.28 -0.25
CA LYS A 57 26.15 -23.31 0.09
C LYS A 57 26.11 -23.53 1.59
N VAL A 58 25.03 -23.16 2.24
CA VAL A 58 24.89 -23.18 3.71
C VAL A 58 23.96 -24.27 4.24
N TRP A 59 22.99 -24.73 3.44
CA TRP A 59 21.96 -25.68 3.86
C TRP A 59 21.50 -26.59 2.72
N LEU A 60 21.57 -27.92 2.85
CA LEU A 60 21.08 -28.90 1.88
C LEU A 60 21.48 -28.64 0.42
N GLY A 61 22.60 -27.95 0.20
CA GLY A 61 23.06 -27.55 -1.14
C GLY A 61 22.58 -26.18 -1.63
N TYR A 62 21.72 -25.52 -0.89
CA TYR A 62 21.24 -24.15 -1.17
C TYR A 62 22.20 -23.09 -0.65
N THR A 63 22.33 -21.98 -1.38
CA THR A 63 23.12 -20.81 -0.95
C THR A 63 22.35 -19.99 0.08
N LEU A 64 23.05 -19.11 0.82
CA LEU A 64 22.38 -18.22 1.78
C LEU A 64 21.32 -17.32 1.10
N LYS A 65 21.61 -16.84 -0.12
CA LYS A 65 20.64 -16.09 -0.92
C LYS A 65 19.38 -16.91 -1.20
N GLN A 66 19.53 -18.16 -1.66
CA GLN A 66 18.39 -19.05 -1.91
C GLN A 66 17.63 -19.41 -0.63
N CYS A 67 18.33 -19.55 0.50
CA CYS A 67 17.66 -19.79 1.79
C CYS A 67 16.79 -18.58 2.19
N ARG A 68 17.26 -17.35 1.95
CA ARG A 68 16.51 -16.12 2.18
C ARG A 68 15.29 -15.97 1.26
N GLU A 69 15.38 -16.44 0.04
CA GLU A 69 14.25 -16.47 -0.89
C GLU A 69 13.16 -17.47 -0.48
N MET A 70 13.54 -18.51 0.30
CA MET A 70 12.62 -19.57 0.76
C MET A 70 12.20 -19.43 2.23
N GLU A 71 12.71 -18.45 2.97
CA GLU A 71 12.27 -18.19 4.34
C GLU A 71 10.85 -17.61 4.37
N ILE A 72 10.23 -17.57 5.56
CA ILE A 72 8.96 -16.87 5.75
C ILE A 72 9.16 -15.38 5.48
N SER A 73 8.50 -14.88 4.47
CA SER A 73 8.52 -13.46 4.15
C SER A 73 7.74 -12.67 5.20
N LEU A 74 8.40 -11.72 5.86
CA LEU A 74 7.76 -10.79 6.79
C LEU A 74 7.29 -9.56 6.03
N GLY A 75 6.07 -9.12 6.28
CA GLY A 75 5.48 -7.93 5.68
C GLY A 75 6.11 -6.63 6.20
N LEU A 76 5.71 -5.55 5.57
CA LEU A 76 6.12 -4.20 5.87
C LEU A 76 5.93 -3.84 7.36
N ASP A 77 4.76 -4.17 7.91
CA ASP A 77 4.40 -3.88 9.30
C ASP A 77 5.32 -4.54 10.34
N LEU A 78 6.03 -5.59 9.95
CA LEU A 78 6.90 -6.38 10.82
C LEU A 78 8.39 -6.09 10.59
N LYS A 79 8.81 -5.99 9.34
CA LYS A 79 10.23 -5.80 8.96
C LYS A 79 10.61 -4.33 8.81
N GLY A 80 9.61 -3.45 8.75
CA GLY A 80 9.77 -2.10 8.24
C GLY A 80 9.95 -2.10 6.72
N GLY A 81 10.05 -0.93 6.13
CA GLY A 81 10.25 -0.75 4.70
C GLY A 81 9.19 0.15 4.06
N MET A 82 8.91 -0.07 2.78
CA MET A 82 8.07 0.80 1.96
C MET A 82 7.10 -0.01 1.11
N ASN A 83 5.86 0.44 1.05
CA ASN A 83 4.82 -0.04 0.14
C ASN A 83 4.30 1.14 -0.68
N VAL A 84 4.26 1.01 -1.99
CA VAL A 84 3.76 2.04 -2.90
C VAL A 84 2.79 1.48 -3.91
N VAL A 85 1.75 2.24 -4.21
CA VAL A 85 0.92 2.04 -5.39
C VAL A 85 1.30 3.11 -6.41
N LEU A 86 1.83 2.65 -7.52
CA LEU A 86 2.20 3.47 -8.67
C LEU A 86 1.03 3.49 -9.65
N GLU A 87 0.70 4.66 -10.18
CA GLU A 87 -0.26 4.84 -11.26
C GLU A 87 0.44 5.39 -12.49
N LEU A 88 0.26 4.70 -13.61
CA LEU A 88 0.80 5.13 -14.90
C LEU A 88 -0.01 6.32 -15.43
N ASN A 89 0.67 7.36 -15.88
CA ASN A 89 0.01 8.52 -16.49
C ASN A 89 -0.52 8.14 -17.89
N VAL A 90 -1.80 7.82 -17.95
CA VAL A 90 -2.46 7.42 -19.21
C VAL A 90 -2.47 8.55 -20.23
N ALA A 91 -2.55 9.81 -19.79
CA ALA A 91 -2.50 10.96 -20.70
C ALA A 91 -1.16 11.04 -21.45
N ASP A 92 -0.04 10.72 -20.78
CA ASP A 92 1.28 10.69 -21.41
C ASP A 92 1.39 9.59 -22.46
N VAL A 93 0.76 8.43 -22.19
CA VAL A 93 0.68 7.35 -23.20
C VAL A 93 -0.07 7.84 -24.44
N ILE A 94 -1.22 8.48 -24.27
CA ILE A 94 -2.03 9.01 -25.37
C ILE A 94 -1.29 10.13 -26.12
N ARG A 95 -0.58 11.03 -25.41
CA ARG A 95 0.29 12.04 -26.04
C ARG A 95 1.39 11.41 -26.87
N SER A 96 2.07 10.42 -26.34
CA SER A 96 3.13 9.70 -27.06
C SER A 96 2.58 9.02 -28.33
N LEU A 97 1.44 8.29 -28.22
CA LEU A 97 0.80 7.63 -29.37
C LEU A 97 0.31 8.61 -30.45
N SER A 98 -0.01 9.86 -30.07
CA SER A 98 -0.36 10.94 -31.02
C SER A 98 0.85 11.63 -31.63
N ASN A 99 2.08 11.16 -31.36
CA ASN A 99 3.34 11.81 -31.72
C ASN A 99 3.44 13.23 -31.16
N ASN A 100 3.09 13.41 -29.88
CA ASN A 100 3.09 14.67 -29.13
C ASN A 100 2.32 15.78 -29.86
N ASN A 101 1.12 15.48 -30.30
CA ASN A 101 0.27 16.42 -31.02
C ASN A 101 0.01 17.68 -30.20
N GLN A 102 0.23 18.86 -30.81
CA GLN A 102 0.13 20.17 -30.19
C GLN A 102 -1.28 20.80 -30.37
N ASP A 103 -2.25 20.05 -30.90
CA ASP A 103 -3.61 20.57 -31.08
C ASP A 103 -4.23 21.00 -29.74
N GLU A 104 -4.76 22.23 -29.69
CA GLU A 104 -5.31 22.83 -28.47
C GLU A 104 -6.52 22.06 -27.96
N ASN A 105 -7.41 21.58 -28.85
CA ASN A 105 -8.60 20.82 -28.49
C ASN A 105 -8.21 19.41 -27.96
N PHE A 106 -7.15 18.82 -28.54
CA PHE A 106 -6.61 17.54 -28.06
C PHE A 106 -6.09 17.65 -26.62
N ASN A 107 -5.27 18.64 -26.35
CA ASN A 107 -4.71 18.86 -25.01
C ASN A 107 -5.79 19.22 -23.99
N LYS A 108 -6.72 20.10 -24.34
CA LYS A 108 -7.89 20.42 -23.47
C LYS A 108 -8.75 19.18 -23.18
N ALA A 109 -8.95 18.30 -24.18
CA ALA A 109 -9.70 17.06 -23.96
C ALA A 109 -9.01 16.11 -22.97
N LEU A 110 -7.68 16.01 -23.04
CA LEU A 110 -6.89 15.23 -22.07
C LEU A 110 -7.02 15.79 -20.64
N ASP A 111 -6.91 17.13 -20.50
CA ASP A 111 -7.01 17.79 -19.19
C ASP A 111 -8.43 17.66 -18.60
N LEU A 112 -9.47 17.78 -19.42
CA LEU A 112 -10.87 17.57 -19.00
C LEU A 112 -11.13 16.10 -18.64
N ALA A 113 -10.61 15.16 -19.42
CA ALA A 113 -10.74 13.74 -19.12
C ALA A 113 -10.07 13.39 -17.78
N TYR A 114 -8.91 13.98 -17.49
CA TYR A 114 -8.21 13.82 -16.23
C TYR A 114 -9.03 14.38 -15.05
N ALA A 115 -9.59 15.58 -15.22
CA ALA A 115 -10.45 16.19 -14.19
C ALA A 115 -11.74 15.36 -13.94
N HIS A 116 -12.33 14.79 -15.00
CA HIS A 116 -13.53 13.96 -14.89
C HIS A 116 -13.27 12.53 -14.41
N GLN A 117 -12.05 12.02 -14.53
CA GLN A 117 -11.69 10.69 -14.06
C GLN A 117 -11.95 10.52 -12.56
N ALA A 118 -11.72 11.57 -11.77
CA ALA A 118 -11.98 11.56 -10.32
C ALA A 118 -13.46 11.37 -9.96
N THR A 119 -14.39 11.70 -10.87
CA THR A 119 -15.85 11.66 -10.62
C THR A 119 -16.58 10.62 -11.45
N SER A 120 -15.91 9.90 -12.34
CA SER A 120 -16.49 8.95 -13.30
C SER A 120 -15.92 7.56 -13.13
N GLN A 121 -16.75 6.52 -13.26
CA GLN A 121 -16.34 5.12 -13.32
C GLN A 121 -15.93 4.66 -14.73
N LYS A 122 -15.92 5.56 -15.72
CA LYS A 122 -15.52 5.23 -17.09
C LYS A 122 -14.00 5.17 -17.20
N ASP A 123 -13.55 4.35 -18.14
CA ASP A 123 -12.14 4.28 -18.55
C ASP A 123 -11.67 5.65 -19.07
N PHE A 124 -10.43 6.04 -18.74
CA PHE A 124 -9.84 7.33 -19.17
C PHE A 124 -9.91 7.53 -20.69
N ILE A 125 -9.67 6.48 -21.49
CA ILE A 125 -9.71 6.57 -22.95
C ILE A 125 -11.14 6.86 -23.45
N ASP A 126 -12.15 6.27 -22.80
CA ASP A 126 -13.55 6.55 -23.13
C ASP A 126 -13.93 7.99 -22.76
N LEU A 127 -13.48 8.48 -21.59
CA LEU A 127 -13.68 9.87 -21.17
C LEU A 127 -13.00 10.85 -22.13
N PHE A 128 -11.75 10.60 -22.48
CA PHE A 128 -11.01 11.39 -23.45
C PHE A 128 -11.73 11.47 -24.80
N ALA A 129 -12.19 10.34 -25.32
CA ALA A 129 -12.92 10.31 -26.59
C ALA A 129 -14.24 11.09 -26.53
N GLU A 130 -14.96 11.01 -25.40
CA GLU A 130 -16.19 11.80 -25.15
C GLU A 130 -15.90 13.31 -25.06
N GLU A 131 -14.87 13.71 -24.30
CA GLU A 131 -14.53 15.13 -24.13
C GLU A 131 -13.99 15.73 -25.42
N TYR A 132 -13.16 15.00 -26.16
CA TYR A 132 -12.66 15.45 -27.45
C TYR A 132 -13.81 15.68 -28.45
N LYS A 133 -14.80 14.78 -28.48
CA LYS A 133 -15.98 14.92 -29.34
C LYS A 133 -16.92 16.06 -28.93
N LYS A 134 -16.94 16.41 -27.63
CA LYS A 134 -17.69 17.59 -27.16
C LYS A 134 -17.03 18.91 -27.58
N LEU A 135 -15.70 18.97 -27.60
CA LEU A 135 -14.95 20.15 -28.03
C LEU A 135 -15.01 20.36 -29.55
N ASP A 136 -14.97 19.27 -30.30
CA ASP A 136 -15.07 19.30 -31.76
C ASP A 136 -15.94 18.16 -32.29
N SER A 137 -17.21 18.47 -32.56
CA SER A 137 -18.18 17.48 -33.05
C SER A 137 -17.89 16.93 -34.45
N GLY A 138 -17.04 17.57 -35.22
CA GLY A 138 -16.59 17.13 -36.56
C GLY A 138 -15.26 16.39 -36.59
N ALA A 139 -14.52 16.40 -35.48
CA ALA A 139 -13.20 15.77 -35.40
C ALA A 139 -13.29 14.26 -35.40
N ARG A 140 -12.30 13.63 -36.02
CA ARG A 140 -12.12 12.18 -36.04
C ARG A 140 -10.85 11.82 -35.28
N LEU A 141 -10.93 10.90 -34.35
CA LEU A 141 -9.77 10.40 -33.62
C LEU A 141 -8.73 9.78 -34.58
N SER A 142 -9.15 9.20 -35.70
CA SER A 142 -8.25 8.65 -36.70
C SER A 142 -7.30 9.70 -37.33
N ALA A 143 -7.69 10.98 -37.36
CA ALA A 143 -6.84 12.07 -37.86
C ALA A 143 -5.63 12.33 -36.95
N ILE A 144 -5.79 12.14 -35.64
CA ILE A 144 -4.72 12.33 -34.65
C ILE A 144 -3.84 11.09 -34.56
N PHE A 145 -4.44 9.90 -34.52
CA PHE A 145 -3.75 8.65 -34.23
C PHE A 145 -3.30 7.85 -35.46
N SER A 146 -3.45 8.39 -36.69
CA SER A 146 -2.81 7.79 -37.90
C SER A 146 -1.32 8.10 -37.95
N THR A 147 -0.60 7.80 -36.87
CA THR A 147 0.84 8.00 -36.71
C THR A 147 1.63 6.87 -37.40
N PHE A 148 2.91 7.08 -37.60
CA PHE A 148 3.79 6.07 -38.20
C PHE A 148 3.82 4.76 -37.39
N GLU A 149 3.75 4.87 -36.07
CA GLU A 149 3.73 3.72 -35.16
C GLU A 149 2.42 2.91 -35.24
N LEU A 150 1.31 3.59 -35.46
CA LEU A 150 -0.03 2.95 -35.49
C LEU A 150 -0.57 2.70 -36.91
N LYS A 151 0.23 2.97 -37.95
CA LYS A 151 -0.20 2.87 -39.38
C LYS A 151 -0.79 1.52 -39.80
N ASP A 152 -0.33 0.44 -39.16
CA ASP A 152 -0.80 -0.92 -39.45
C ASP A 152 -2.10 -1.26 -38.70
N LYS A 153 -2.49 -0.46 -37.72
CA LYS A 153 -3.66 -0.67 -36.84
C LYS A 153 -4.75 0.40 -37.03
N ILE A 154 -4.35 1.64 -37.33
CA ILE A 154 -5.24 2.79 -37.51
C ILE A 154 -5.01 3.39 -38.88
N THR A 155 -6.10 3.48 -39.67
CA THR A 155 -6.10 4.16 -40.97
C THR A 155 -6.94 5.42 -40.88
N PRO A 156 -6.78 6.42 -41.78
CA PRO A 156 -7.62 7.61 -41.81
C PRO A 156 -9.12 7.35 -41.92
N GLN A 157 -9.53 6.13 -42.34
CA GLN A 157 -10.93 5.70 -42.47
C GLN A 157 -11.45 4.95 -41.23
N SER A 158 -10.58 4.66 -40.25
CA SER A 158 -10.97 3.95 -39.03
C SER A 158 -12.01 4.75 -38.23
N SER A 159 -13.02 4.05 -37.71
CA SER A 159 -14.03 4.66 -36.83
C SER A 159 -13.46 4.98 -35.45
N ASP A 160 -14.04 5.96 -34.76
CA ASP A 160 -13.61 6.33 -33.39
C ASP A 160 -13.64 5.14 -32.43
N ALA A 161 -14.63 4.26 -32.55
CA ALA A 161 -14.69 3.03 -31.73
C ALA A 161 -13.51 2.06 -32.00
N GLN A 162 -13.07 1.96 -33.25
CA GLN A 162 -11.90 1.16 -33.60
C GLN A 162 -10.62 1.80 -33.05
N VAL A 163 -10.48 3.13 -33.16
CA VAL A 163 -9.35 3.88 -32.60
C VAL A 163 -9.28 3.69 -31.07
N VAL A 164 -10.39 3.87 -30.36
CA VAL A 164 -10.49 3.65 -28.91
C VAL A 164 -10.06 2.22 -28.54
N SER A 165 -10.52 1.21 -29.30
CA SER A 165 -10.12 -0.19 -29.05
C SER A 165 -8.62 -0.41 -29.23
N VAL A 166 -8.00 0.19 -30.25
CA VAL A 166 -6.55 0.11 -30.47
C VAL A 166 -5.82 0.85 -29.35
N LEU A 167 -6.25 2.05 -28.97
CA LEU A 167 -5.63 2.81 -27.87
C LEU A 167 -5.66 2.02 -26.54
N LYS A 168 -6.75 1.31 -26.25
CA LYS A 168 -6.83 0.44 -25.06
C LYS A 168 -5.82 -0.72 -25.12
N GLN A 169 -5.59 -1.29 -26.30
CA GLN A 169 -4.58 -2.34 -26.47
C GLN A 169 -3.16 -1.79 -26.31
N GLU A 170 -2.88 -0.60 -26.86
CA GLU A 170 -1.57 0.04 -26.70
C GLU A 170 -1.32 0.45 -25.26
N LEU A 171 -2.34 0.98 -24.57
CA LEU A 171 -2.26 1.25 -23.15
C LEU A 171 -1.94 -0.01 -22.33
N GLN A 172 -2.59 -1.13 -22.63
CA GLN A 172 -2.29 -2.39 -21.95
C GLN A 172 -0.83 -2.82 -22.18
N SER A 173 -0.33 -2.65 -23.41
CA SER A 173 1.07 -2.94 -23.77
C SER A 173 2.04 -2.01 -23.03
N ALA A 174 1.68 -0.73 -22.88
CA ALA A 174 2.46 0.25 -22.11
C ALA A 174 2.52 -0.12 -20.62
N ILE A 175 1.40 -0.53 -20.04
CA ILE A 175 1.32 -1.03 -18.65
C ILE A 175 2.21 -2.27 -18.46
N ASP A 176 2.15 -3.21 -19.39
CA ASP A 176 2.94 -4.44 -19.36
C ASP A 176 4.44 -4.15 -19.45
N ASN A 177 4.83 -3.22 -20.31
CA ASN A 177 6.22 -2.76 -20.42
C ASN A 177 6.69 -2.06 -19.13
N SER A 178 5.92 -1.11 -18.62
CA SER A 178 6.25 -0.39 -17.37
C SER A 178 6.37 -1.33 -16.18
N PHE A 179 5.49 -2.33 -16.08
CA PHE A 179 5.58 -3.36 -15.06
C PHE A 179 6.91 -4.16 -15.14
N ASN A 180 7.32 -4.55 -16.34
CA ASN A 180 8.57 -5.29 -16.55
C ASN A 180 9.80 -4.44 -16.24
N VAL A 181 9.77 -3.16 -16.62
CA VAL A 181 10.84 -2.20 -16.31
C VAL A 181 10.97 -2.01 -14.79
N LEU A 182 9.86 -1.75 -14.10
CA LEU A 182 9.82 -1.61 -12.63
C LEU A 182 10.33 -2.87 -11.93
N ARG A 183 9.86 -4.04 -12.36
CA ARG A 183 10.33 -5.31 -11.82
C ARG A 183 11.83 -5.47 -11.97
N THR A 184 12.36 -5.17 -13.16
CA THR A 184 13.80 -5.26 -13.44
C THR A 184 14.61 -4.29 -12.58
N ARG A 185 14.11 -3.07 -12.33
CA ARG A 185 14.74 -2.08 -11.44
C ARG A 185 14.79 -2.57 -10.01
N ILE A 186 13.66 -3.05 -9.51
CA ILE A 186 13.51 -3.53 -8.11
C ILE A 186 14.39 -4.76 -7.86
N ASP A 187 14.41 -5.72 -8.78
CA ASP A 187 15.23 -6.92 -8.67
C ASP A 187 16.73 -6.58 -8.58
N ARG A 188 17.17 -5.48 -9.24
CA ARG A 188 18.56 -5.02 -9.22
C ARG A 188 18.90 -4.12 -8.04
N PHE A 189 17.91 -3.49 -7.45
CA PHE A 189 18.08 -2.65 -6.26
C PHE A 189 18.54 -3.47 -5.05
N GLY A 190 18.29 -4.79 -5.06
CA GLY A 190 18.79 -5.72 -4.06
C GLY A 190 17.91 -5.87 -2.83
N VAL A 191 16.65 -5.47 -2.91
CA VAL A 191 15.66 -5.74 -1.86
C VAL A 191 15.39 -7.24 -1.80
N VAL A 192 15.35 -7.78 -0.59
CA VAL A 192 15.05 -9.19 -0.36
C VAL A 192 13.53 -9.40 -0.42
N SER A 193 13.08 -10.30 -1.30
CA SER A 193 11.67 -10.68 -1.46
C SER A 193 10.71 -9.51 -1.76
N PRO A 194 10.96 -8.68 -2.80
CA PRO A 194 10.02 -7.66 -3.20
C PRO A 194 8.75 -8.32 -3.74
N ASN A 195 7.60 -7.71 -3.48
CA ASN A 195 6.32 -8.14 -4.03
C ASN A 195 5.81 -7.08 -5.00
N ILE A 196 5.62 -7.46 -6.27
CA ILE A 196 5.15 -6.56 -7.31
C ILE A 196 3.91 -7.15 -7.93
N GLN A 197 2.79 -6.44 -7.85
CA GLN A 197 1.49 -6.91 -8.34
C GLN A 197 0.80 -5.84 -9.17
N ARG A 198 0.08 -6.27 -10.23
CA ARG A 198 -0.86 -5.40 -10.93
C ARG A 198 -2.17 -5.37 -10.16
N LEU A 199 -2.73 -4.21 -10.00
CA LEU A 199 -4.07 -4.05 -9.42
C LEU A 199 -5.13 -4.15 -10.52
N GLU A 200 -6.38 -4.38 -10.13
CA GLU A 200 -7.50 -4.51 -11.08
C GLU A 200 -7.78 -3.20 -11.84
N THR A 201 -7.57 -2.07 -11.18
CA THR A 201 -7.64 -0.75 -11.83
C THR A 201 -6.49 -0.64 -12.84
N ALA A 202 -6.84 -0.44 -14.11
CA ALA A 202 -5.86 -0.37 -15.20
C ALA A 202 -4.82 0.73 -14.93
N GLY A 203 -3.55 0.37 -15.10
CA GLY A 203 -2.42 1.29 -14.92
C GLY A 203 -1.86 1.37 -13.51
N ARG A 204 -2.41 0.64 -12.53
CA ARG A 204 -1.90 0.63 -11.16
C ARG A 204 -1.04 -0.60 -10.87
N ILE A 205 0.08 -0.34 -10.21
CA ILE A 205 1.08 -1.35 -9.83
C ILE A 205 1.39 -1.20 -8.35
N LEU A 206 1.14 -2.25 -7.57
CA LEU A 206 1.53 -2.34 -6.17
C LEU A 206 2.96 -2.84 -6.08
N VAL A 207 3.78 -2.17 -5.29
CA VAL A 207 5.18 -2.50 -5.02
C VAL A 207 5.41 -2.50 -3.52
N GLU A 208 5.71 -3.67 -2.95
CA GLU A 208 6.05 -3.82 -1.53
C GLU A 208 7.53 -4.16 -1.41
N LEU A 209 8.26 -3.38 -0.63
CA LEU A 209 9.72 -3.45 -0.46
C LEU A 209 10.07 -3.59 1.03
N PRO A 210 9.97 -4.80 1.60
CA PRO A 210 10.27 -5.03 3.00
C PRO A 210 11.74 -4.80 3.31
N GLY A 211 12.04 -4.12 4.43
CA GLY A 211 13.39 -3.91 4.92
C GLY A 211 14.20 -2.81 4.21
N VAL A 212 13.55 -2.00 3.38
CA VAL A 212 14.17 -0.79 2.81
C VAL A 212 14.41 0.24 3.92
N LYS A 213 15.61 0.82 3.95
CA LYS A 213 16.02 1.83 4.94
C LYS A 213 16.02 3.25 4.38
N GLU A 214 16.02 3.41 3.05
CA GLU A 214 16.14 4.69 2.34
C GLU A 214 14.92 4.90 1.41
N PRO A 215 13.76 5.33 1.94
CA PRO A 215 12.54 5.52 1.13
C PRO A 215 12.71 6.53 -0.01
N GLU A 216 13.42 7.63 0.24
CA GLU A 216 13.67 8.68 -0.75
C GLU A 216 14.38 8.15 -2.00
N ARG A 217 15.39 7.34 -1.80
CA ARG A 217 16.13 6.69 -2.89
C ARG A 217 15.23 5.77 -3.71
N VAL A 218 14.34 5.06 -3.02
CA VAL A 218 13.35 4.19 -3.67
C VAL A 218 12.33 5.01 -4.47
N ARG A 219 11.81 6.11 -3.91
CA ARG A 219 10.89 7.02 -4.64
C ARG A 219 11.51 7.48 -5.95
N LYS A 220 12.74 7.99 -5.90
CA LYS A 220 13.48 8.43 -7.11
C LYS A 220 13.64 7.29 -8.13
N LEU A 221 13.96 6.08 -7.67
CA LEU A 221 14.11 4.91 -8.52
C LEU A 221 12.80 4.49 -9.19
N LEU A 222 11.70 4.51 -8.46
CA LEU A 222 10.39 4.05 -8.94
C LEU A 222 9.73 5.07 -9.87
N GLN A 223 9.82 6.36 -9.55
CA GLN A 223 9.21 7.44 -10.33
C GLN A 223 10.04 7.84 -11.55
N GLY A 224 11.36 7.62 -11.53
CA GLY A 224 12.23 7.94 -12.65
C GLY A 224 11.80 7.24 -13.93
N SER A 225 11.52 8.00 -15.00
CA SER A 225 11.10 7.45 -16.30
C SER A 225 12.23 6.74 -17.02
N ALA A 226 13.48 7.01 -16.62
CA ALA A 226 14.72 6.63 -17.31
C ALA A 226 14.76 7.16 -18.76
N ASN A 227 14.18 8.32 -19.00
CA ASN A 227 14.23 8.96 -20.28
C ASN A 227 15.62 9.59 -20.47
N LEU A 228 16.57 8.78 -20.94
CA LEU A 228 17.92 9.24 -21.25
C LEU A 228 17.91 9.96 -22.59
N GLU A 229 18.53 11.12 -22.63
CA GLU A 229 18.57 11.99 -23.79
C GLU A 229 19.98 12.55 -23.97
N PHE A 230 20.44 12.62 -25.21
CA PHE A 230 21.72 13.26 -25.57
C PHE A 230 21.45 14.52 -26.41
N TRP A 231 21.82 15.65 -25.83
CA TRP A 231 21.56 16.97 -26.43
C TRP A 231 22.84 17.65 -26.86
N GLU A 232 22.83 18.29 -28.04
CA GLU A 232 23.82 19.29 -28.38
C GLU A 232 23.70 20.49 -27.44
N THR A 233 24.78 21.23 -27.27
CA THR A 233 24.78 22.38 -26.35
C THR A 233 25.15 23.65 -27.07
N TYR A 234 24.65 24.78 -26.56
CA TYR A 234 25.17 26.10 -26.86
C TYR A 234 26.35 26.40 -25.93
N LYS A 235 27.36 27.17 -26.46
CA LYS A 235 28.35 27.81 -25.59
C LYS A 235 27.76 29.10 -25.03
N LEU A 236 28.03 29.41 -23.77
CA LEU A 236 27.48 30.62 -23.13
C LEU A 236 27.71 31.91 -23.95
N PRO A 237 28.89 32.16 -24.53
CA PRO A 237 29.09 33.36 -25.36
C PRO A 237 28.17 33.45 -26.59
N GLU A 238 27.63 32.32 -27.08
CA GLU A 238 26.73 32.27 -28.25
C GLU A 238 25.34 32.80 -27.95
N ILE A 239 24.91 32.74 -26.68
CA ILE A 239 23.53 33.09 -26.22
C ILE A 239 23.50 34.25 -25.21
N TYR A 240 24.67 34.76 -24.78
CA TYR A 240 24.74 35.76 -23.72
C TYR A 240 23.98 37.05 -24.03
N GLN A 241 24.09 37.55 -25.28
CA GLN A 241 23.35 38.74 -25.69
C GLN A 241 21.82 38.59 -25.62
N GLN A 242 21.32 37.38 -25.97
CA GLN A 242 19.91 37.08 -25.89
C GLN A 242 19.45 36.95 -24.43
N LEU A 243 20.30 36.44 -23.53
CA LEU A 243 20.00 36.42 -22.09
C LEU A 243 19.94 37.82 -21.48
N VAL A 244 20.84 38.73 -21.90
CA VAL A 244 20.75 40.15 -21.49
C VAL A 244 19.49 40.81 -22.04
N ALA A 245 19.09 40.50 -23.26
CA ALA A 245 17.84 41.00 -23.82
C ALA A 245 16.63 40.45 -23.09
N ALA A 246 16.65 39.16 -22.68
CA ALA A 246 15.63 38.54 -21.89
C ALA A 246 15.48 39.18 -20.50
N ASP A 247 16.59 39.47 -19.82
CA ASP A 247 16.62 40.19 -18.55
C ASP A 247 16.01 41.59 -18.62
N ASN A 248 16.33 42.35 -19.68
CA ASN A 248 15.75 43.67 -19.94
C ASN A 248 14.22 43.62 -20.20
N VAL A 249 13.76 42.61 -20.94
CA VAL A 249 12.32 42.37 -21.14
C VAL A 249 11.64 42.07 -19.81
N LEU A 250 12.29 41.22 -18.99
CA LEU A 250 11.76 40.84 -17.65
C LEU A 250 11.68 42.05 -16.72
N ALA A 251 12.71 42.89 -16.68
CA ALA A 251 12.70 44.15 -15.91
C ALA A 251 11.54 45.07 -16.35
N THR A 252 11.24 45.12 -17.64
CA THR A 252 10.14 45.89 -18.18
C THR A 252 8.78 45.31 -17.77
N ILE A 253 8.61 43.99 -17.74
CA ILE A 253 7.38 43.33 -17.35
C ILE A 253 7.13 43.54 -15.84
N LEU A 254 8.11 43.25 -14.99
CA LEU A 254 7.99 43.38 -13.54
C LEU A 254 7.81 44.85 -13.09
N SER A 255 8.44 45.81 -13.80
CA SER A 255 8.17 47.24 -13.52
C SER A 255 6.75 47.70 -13.89
N LYS A 256 6.16 47.08 -14.92
CA LYS A 256 4.77 47.30 -15.29
C LYS A 256 3.77 46.67 -14.30
N GLU A 257 4.07 45.48 -13.84
CA GLU A 257 3.26 44.81 -12.81
C GLU A 257 3.29 45.56 -11.48
N ALA A 258 4.45 46.04 -11.07
CA ALA A 258 4.60 46.90 -9.89
C ALA A 258 3.92 48.27 -10.03
N SER A 259 3.66 48.72 -11.28
CA SER A 259 2.91 49.98 -11.59
C SER A 259 1.46 49.74 -12.02
N ALA A 260 0.97 48.50 -12.10
CA ALA A 260 -0.36 48.14 -12.58
C ALA A 260 -1.49 48.35 -11.56
N ASP A 261 -1.23 48.99 -10.41
CA ASP A 261 -2.27 49.65 -9.64
C ASP A 261 -2.73 50.99 -10.30
N SER A 262 -2.21 51.34 -11.47
CA SER A 262 -2.70 52.45 -12.29
C SER A 262 -2.41 52.33 -13.80
N VAL A 263 -3.48 52.03 -14.58
CA VAL A 263 -3.76 52.38 -16.00
C VAL A 263 -2.94 51.69 -17.13
N ALA A 264 -3.70 51.16 -18.06
CA ALA A 264 -3.43 50.41 -19.27
C ALA A 264 -2.69 51.14 -20.45
N THR A 265 -2.15 50.28 -21.30
CA THR A 265 -1.94 50.28 -22.78
C THR A 265 -0.90 51.16 -23.45
N ASP A 266 -0.26 50.52 -24.41
CA ASP A 266 0.52 51.00 -25.58
C ASP A 266 2.05 51.15 -25.40
N ASN A 267 2.77 50.12 -25.84
CA ASN A 267 4.04 50.26 -26.56
C ASN A 267 4.86 48.96 -26.61
N VAL A 268 4.41 47.98 -27.39
CA VAL A 268 5.15 46.71 -27.60
C VAL A 268 5.95 46.72 -28.93
N GLU A 269 5.64 47.63 -29.88
CA GLU A 269 6.21 47.59 -31.24
C GLU A 269 7.57 48.28 -31.40
N LYS A 270 8.16 48.89 -30.36
CA LYS A 270 9.43 49.66 -30.51
C LYS A 270 10.66 48.96 -29.91
N ILE A 271 10.56 47.77 -29.37
CA ILE A 271 11.66 47.12 -28.66
C ILE A 271 12.46 46.16 -29.55
N ALA A 272 11.95 45.76 -30.71
CA ALA A 272 12.63 44.84 -31.62
C ALA A 272 13.80 45.46 -32.40
N ASP A 273 13.84 46.80 -32.57
CA ASP A 273 14.89 47.50 -33.32
C ASP A 273 16.10 47.97 -32.48
N ALA A 274 16.09 47.74 -31.17
CA ALA A 274 17.16 48.18 -30.26
C ALA A 274 18.26 47.13 -30.00
N ALA A 275 18.15 45.94 -30.59
CA ALA A 275 19.07 44.83 -30.34
C ALA A 275 20.45 44.98 -30.97
N ASP A 276 20.65 45.94 -31.89
CA ASP A 276 21.91 46.13 -32.60
C ASP A 276 22.82 47.23 -31.99
N ALA A 277 22.43 47.88 -30.90
CA ALA A 277 23.16 49.06 -30.40
C ALA A 277 24.01 48.86 -29.12
N ASN A 278 23.96 47.69 -28.41
CA ASN A 278 24.49 47.61 -27.05
C ASN A 278 25.60 46.57 -26.83
N VAL A 279 26.68 46.60 -27.61
CA VAL A 279 27.93 45.88 -27.29
C VAL A 279 28.64 46.49 -26.06
N SER A 280 28.44 47.77 -25.77
CA SER A 280 29.10 48.46 -24.64
C SER A 280 28.45 48.22 -23.28
N GLU A 281 27.13 47.89 -23.23
CA GLU A 281 26.43 47.60 -21.98
C GLU A 281 26.74 46.21 -21.47
N ALA A 282 26.88 45.20 -22.33
CA ALA A 282 27.23 43.86 -21.97
C ALA A 282 28.60 43.71 -21.29
N ASP A 283 29.61 44.48 -21.80
CA ASP A 283 30.95 44.55 -21.22
C ASP A 283 30.95 45.27 -19.85
N SER A 284 30.09 46.26 -19.69
CA SER A 284 29.90 47.00 -18.43
C SER A 284 29.25 46.10 -17.35
N LEU A 285 28.30 45.33 -17.72
CA LEU A 285 27.62 44.39 -16.84
C LEU A 285 28.52 43.26 -16.34
N LEU A 286 29.41 42.74 -17.20
CA LEU A 286 30.43 41.78 -16.85
C LEU A 286 31.45 42.31 -15.82
N ALA A 287 31.79 43.60 -15.95
CA ALA A 287 32.68 44.26 -14.99
C ALA A 287 32.03 44.51 -13.62
N GLU A 288 30.70 44.68 -13.58
CA GLU A 288 29.94 44.96 -12.37
C GLU A 288 29.65 43.66 -11.58
N LEU A 289 29.40 42.55 -12.28
CA LEU A 289 29.18 41.21 -11.70
C LEU A 289 30.46 40.60 -11.11
N GLY A 290 31.65 41.06 -11.47
CA GLY A 290 32.96 40.57 -11.00
C GLY A 290 33.52 41.24 -9.74
N GLN A 291 32.83 42.22 -9.14
CA GLN A 291 33.36 42.95 -7.97
C GLN A 291 32.72 42.45 -6.63
N ASP A 292 33.53 41.73 -5.85
CA ASP A 292 33.30 41.49 -4.42
C ASP A 292 33.31 42.84 -3.65
N LYS A 293 32.12 43.42 -3.38
CA LYS A 293 32.00 44.59 -2.48
C LYS A 293 31.68 44.11 -1.08
N LYS A 294 32.57 44.37 -0.14
CA LYS A 294 32.39 44.22 1.33
C LYS A 294 31.56 45.37 1.89
N ASP A 295 30.52 44.96 2.62
CA ASP A 295 29.87 45.57 3.76
C ASP A 295 29.23 46.96 3.75
N THR A 296 27.94 47.01 4.11
CA THR A 296 27.09 48.05 4.73
C THR A 296 26.43 49.14 3.86
N GLU A 297 26.78 49.39 2.65
CA GLU A 297 25.94 50.14 1.68
C GLU A 297 25.24 49.23 0.65
N ALA A 298 25.42 47.94 0.86
CA ALA A 298 25.08 46.88 -0.13
C ALA A 298 23.57 46.60 -0.32
N ASN A 299 22.72 46.81 0.72
CA ASN A 299 21.32 46.39 0.59
C ASN A 299 20.50 47.31 -0.33
N GLN A 300 20.74 48.60 -0.33
CA GLN A 300 20.02 49.51 -1.25
C GLN A 300 20.47 49.35 -2.69
N SER A 301 21.77 49.07 -2.91
CA SER A 301 22.32 48.82 -4.25
C SER A 301 21.91 47.48 -4.82
N MET A 302 21.68 46.46 -3.99
CA MET A 302 21.18 45.14 -4.39
C MET A 302 19.68 45.18 -4.81
N GLU A 303 18.86 45.94 -4.09
CA GLU A 303 17.45 46.12 -4.47
C GLU A 303 17.28 46.88 -5.77
N GLU A 304 18.12 47.88 -6.02
CA GLU A 304 18.16 48.59 -7.29
C GLU A 304 18.68 47.71 -8.43
N PHE A 305 19.71 46.93 -8.21
CA PHE A 305 20.21 45.93 -9.16
C PHE A 305 19.14 44.88 -9.48
N ALA A 306 18.45 44.33 -8.50
CA ALA A 306 17.37 43.33 -8.70
C ALA A 306 16.18 43.90 -9.47
N LYS A 307 15.91 45.21 -9.42
CA LYS A 307 14.90 45.87 -10.24
C LYS A 307 15.33 46.08 -11.68
N GLN A 308 16.59 46.35 -11.90
CA GLN A 308 17.16 46.55 -13.24
C GLN A 308 17.51 45.25 -13.96
N HIS A 309 17.97 44.23 -13.19
CA HIS A 309 18.42 42.94 -13.67
C HIS A 309 17.79 41.78 -12.91
N PRO A 310 16.48 41.57 -13.01
CA PRO A 310 15.77 40.58 -12.22
C PRO A 310 16.18 39.12 -12.43
N LEU A 311 16.64 38.77 -13.63
CA LEU A 311 17.17 37.45 -13.92
C LEU A 311 18.58 37.29 -13.33
N PHE A 312 19.47 38.24 -13.55
CA PHE A 312 20.86 38.15 -13.10
C PHE A 312 21.03 38.39 -11.59
N ALA A 313 20.02 38.94 -10.91
CA ALA A 313 20.00 39.01 -9.46
C ALA A 313 19.80 37.64 -8.80
N LEU A 314 19.15 36.70 -9.50
CA LEU A 314 18.90 35.33 -9.06
C LEU A 314 19.84 34.30 -9.67
N LEU A 315 20.26 34.53 -10.94
CA LEU A 315 21.12 33.64 -11.70
C LEU A 315 22.51 34.26 -11.86
N GLN A 316 23.49 33.75 -11.14
CA GLN A 316 24.88 34.17 -11.26
C GLN A 316 25.49 33.59 -12.53
N ILE A 317 25.85 34.43 -13.50
CA ILE A 317 26.43 34.01 -14.79
C ILE A 317 27.78 33.34 -14.59
N SER A 318 28.01 32.22 -15.32
CA SER A 318 29.23 31.42 -15.23
C SER A 318 30.41 32.16 -15.89
N GLN A 319 31.45 32.44 -15.10
CA GLN A 319 32.69 33.12 -15.56
C GLN A 319 33.91 32.25 -15.29
N TYR A 320 34.89 32.34 -16.21
CA TYR A 320 36.20 31.72 -16.09
C TYR A 320 37.28 32.75 -16.35
N ASN A 321 38.14 33.02 -15.38
CA ASN A 321 39.17 34.05 -15.42
C ASN A 321 38.65 35.46 -15.82
N GLY A 322 37.46 35.84 -15.34
CA GLY A 322 36.84 37.14 -15.62
C GLY A 322 36.25 37.27 -17.04
N GLN A 323 36.16 36.20 -17.79
CA GLN A 323 35.46 36.10 -19.08
C GLN A 323 34.33 35.11 -19.02
N LEU A 324 33.36 35.20 -19.93
CA LEU A 324 32.29 34.23 -20.05
C LEU A 324 32.84 32.81 -20.18
N SER A 325 32.25 31.86 -19.40
CA SER A 325 32.65 30.46 -19.48
C SER A 325 32.53 29.94 -20.93
N PRO A 326 33.53 29.24 -21.46
CA PRO A 326 33.45 28.66 -22.80
C PRO A 326 32.53 27.41 -22.86
N GLY A 327 32.00 26.99 -21.74
CA GLY A 327 31.10 25.81 -21.59
C GLY A 327 29.65 26.10 -21.91
N SER A 328 28.82 25.11 -21.65
CA SER A 328 27.34 25.15 -21.80
C SER A 328 26.61 25.58 -20.53
N THR A 329 27.34 25.76 -19.41
CA THR A 329 26.76 26.25 -18.15
C THR A 329 26.48 27.73 -18.29
N VAL A 330 25.23 28.13 -18.20
CA VAL A 330 24.74 29.51 -18.26
C VAL A 330 25.08 30.24 -16.98
N GLY A 331 24.77 29.68 -15.87
CA GLY A 331 24.93 30.25 -14.55
C GLY A 331 24.60 29.31 -13.44
N ILE A 332 24.70 29.86 -12.24
CA ILE A 332 24.48 29.13 -10.98
C ILE A 332 23.39 29.86 -10.19
N ALA A 333 22.44 29.13 -9.60
CA ALA A 333 21.40 29.72 -8.76
C ALA A 333 21.18 28.91 -7.49
N GLN A 334 20.60 29.56 -6.48
CA GLN A 334 20.19 28.87 -5.25
C GLN A 334 18.97 27.98 -5.52
N ALA A 335 18.90 26.84 -4.83
CA ALA A 335 17.80 25.89 -4.94
C ALA A 335 16.41 26.55 -4.83
N LYS A 336 16.24 27.49 -3.88
CA LYS A 336 14.98 28.22 -3.68
C LYS A 336 14.57 29.13 -4.83
N ASP A 337 15.52 29.53 -5.69
CA ASP A 337 15.32 30.48 -6.77
C ASP A 337 15.14 29.80 -8.14
N MET A 338 15.41 28.48 -8.23
CA MET A 338 15.32 27.69 -9.46
C MET A 338 13.92 27.75 -10.11
N GLU A 339 12.88 27.59 -9.33
CA GLU A 339 11.49 27.63 -9.81
C GLU A 339 11.15 29.00 -10.38
N LYS A 340 11.48 30.07 -9.66
CA LYS A 340 11.25 31.44 -10.08
C LYS A 340 12.02 31.81 -11.36
N ILE A 341 13.27 31.36 -11.46
CA ILE A 341 14.06 31.53 -12.69
C ILE A 341 13.43 30.79 -13.85
N SER A 342 12.98 29.58 -13.63
CA SER A 342 12.29 28.76 -14.64
C SER A 342 10.98 29.40 -15.08
N GLU A 343 10.21 29.96 -14.16
CA GLU A 343 8.99 30.74 -14.48
C GLU A 343 9.32 31.96 -15.36
N TYR A 344 10.32 32.75 -14.98
CA TYR A 344 10.77 33.93 -15.74
C TYR A 344 11.19 33.57 -17.17
N LEU A 345 11.98 32.49 -17.32
CA LEU A 345 12.47 32.03 -18.63
C LEU A 345 11.36 31.40 -19.49
N ASN A 346 10.28 30.94 -18.87
CA ASN A 346 9.13 30.34 -19.55
C ASN A 346 8.08 31.38 -19.96
N MET A 347 8.17 32.66 -19.52
CA MET A 347 7.25 33.70 -19.92
C MET A 347 7.27 33.87 -21.46
N LYS A 348 6.07 34.05 -22.06
CA LYS A 348 5.91 34.11 -23.51
C LYS A 348 6.81 35.22 -24.15
N GLN A 349 6.82 36.39 -23.53
CA GLN A 349 7.58 37.53 -23.99
C GLN A 349 9.10 37.32 -23.92
N VAL A 350 9.56 36.58 -22.89
CA VAL A 350 10.97 36.20 -22.72
C VAL A 350 11.37 35.15 -23.75
N LYS A 351 10.52 34.17 -24.00
CA LYS A 351 10.73 33.13 -25.03
C LYS A 351 10.82 33.70 -26.45
N GLU A 352 10.15 34.80 -26.75
CA GLU A 352 10.20 35.45 -28.07
C GLU A 352 11.59 36.09 -28.39
N VAL A 353 12.36 36.46 -27.35
CA VAL A 353 13.71 37.05 -27.48
C VAL A 353 14.79 35.97 -27.45
N LEU A 354 14.57 34.83 -26.83
CA LEU A 354 15.49 33.72 -26.80
C LEU A 354 15.48 32.92 -28.12
N PRO A 355 16.57 32.27 -28.51
CA PRO A 355 16.61 31.42 -29.70
C PRO A 355 15.50 30.35 -29.63
N ARG A 356 14.72 30.18 -30.69
CA ARG A 356 13.61 29.20 -30.74
C ARG A 356 14.06 27.75 -30.51
N ASN A 357 15.31 27.46 -30.74
CA ASN A 357 15.93 26.15 -30.57
C ASN A 357 16.83 26.08 -29.31
N LEU A 358 16.60 26.95 -28.32
CA LEU A 358 17.23 26.91 -27.01
C LEU A 358 16.30 26.23 -26.02
N ALA A 359 16.83 25.24 -25.30
CA ALA A 359 16.20 24.65 -24.11
C ALA A 359 17.13 24.83 -22.91
N LEU A 360 16.60 25.31 -21.80
CA LEU A 360 17.35 25.51 -20.57
C LEU A 360 16.94 24.43 -19.57
N LYS A 361 17.92 23.68 -19.05
CA LYS A 361 17.70 22.62 -18.09
C LYS A 361 18.67 22.70 -16.92
N TRP A 362 18.21 22.36 -15.73
CA TRP A 362 18.99 22.36 -14.50
C TRP A 362 19.88 21.12 -14.39
N GLY A 363 21.01 21.27 -13.73
CA GLY A 363 21.86 20.17 -13.30
C GLY A 363 21.22 19.39 -12.15
N VAL A 364 21.38 18.07 -12.12
CA VAL A 364 20.83 17.20 -11.08
C VAL A 364 21.54 17.36 -9.74
N LYS A 365 22.78 17.81 -9.73
CA LYS A 365 23.60 17.96 -8.53
C LYS A 365 23.93 19.40 -8.24
N ALA A 366 23.91 19.71 -6.95
CA ALA A 366 24.47 20.94 -6.45
C ALA A 366 26.01 20.95 -6.61
N ILE A 367 26.56 22.14 -6.71
CA ILE A 367 28.01 22.35 -6.83
C ILE A 367 28.67 22.27 -5.47
N ASP A 368 27.91 22.57 -4.40
CA ASP A 368 28.38 22.65 -3.03
C ASP A 368 27.93 21.46 -2.17
N ASP A 369 28.72 21.15 -1.14
CA ASP A 369 28.43 20.06 -0.20
C ASP A 369 27.14 20.29 0.65
N LYS A 370 26.55 21.50 0.57
CA LYS A 370 25.32 21.87 1.30
C LYS A 370 24.07 21.80 0.42
N GLU A 371 24.21 21.34 -0.82
CA GLU A 371 23.14 21.24 -1.82
C GLU A 371 22.35 22.53 -2.04
N GLN A 372 23.03 23.68 -1.99
CA GLN A 372 22.39 24.99 -2.08
C GLN A 372 22.45 25.62 -3.48
N PHE A 373 23.41 25.25 -4.33
CA PHE A 373 23.65 25.90 -5.62
C PHE A 373 23.64 24.91 -6.78
N PHE A 374 22.84 25.20 -7.81
CA PHE A 374 22.66 24.36 -9.00
C PHE A 374 23.05 25.09 -10.27
N GLU A 375 23.58 24.36 -11.26
CA GLU A 375 23.94 24.87 -12.57
C GLU A 375 22.77 24.84 -13.54
N LEU A 376 22.62 25.91 -14.34
CA LEU A 376 21.69 25.97 -15.46
C LEU A 376 22.46 25.77 -16.77
N TYR A 377 21.99 24.82 -17.60
CA TYR A 377 22.64 24.46 -18.87
C TYR A 377 21.87 24.93 -20.09
N ALA A 378 22.56 25.34 -21.14
CA ALA A 378 21.99 25.73 -22.42
C ALA A 378 22.06 24.58 -23.43
N LEU A 379 20.93 23.98 -23.72
CA LEU A 379 20.78 22.88 -24.67
C LEU A 379 20.28 23.38 -26.00
N LYS A 380 20.66 22.69 -27.08
CA LYS A 380 20.28 23.05 -28.44
C LYS A 380 19.31 22.02 -28.99
N VAL A 381 18.12 22.46 -29.32
CA VAL A 381 17.08 21.63 -29.95
C VAL A 381 17.41 21.52 -31.44
N THR A 382 17.83 20.34 -31.87
CA THR A 382 18.28 20.11 -33.27
C THR A 382 17.12 19.60 -34.13
N ASN A 383 16.21 18.82 -33.57
CA ASN A 383 15.07 18.24 -34.28
C ASN A 383 13.86 19.20 -34.30
N ARG A 384 13.09 19.19 -35.37
CA ARG A 384 11.90 20.07 -35.54
C ARG A 384 10.76 19.76 -34.62
N ASP A 385 10.68 18.52 -34.13
CA ASP A 385 9.69 18.02 -33.18
C ASP A 385 10.03 18.27 -31.71
N GLY A 386 11.16 18.96 -31.45
CA GLY A 386 11.62 19.23 -30.09
C GLY A 386 12.34 18.04 -29.43
N SER A 387 12.53 16.93 -30.14
CA SER A 387 13.18 15.74 -29.60
C SER A 387 14.71 15.91 -29.48
N PRO A 388 15.37 15.13 -28.58
CA PRO A 388 16.81 15.14 -28.42
C PRO A 388 17.53 14.68 -29.69
N ALA A 389 18.80 15.03 -29.83
CA ALA A 389 19.66 14.59 -30.95
C ALA A 389 19.78 13.04 -31.00
N LEU A 390 19.79 12.40 -29.83
CA LEU A 390 19.77 10.94 -29.69
C LEU A 390 19.03 10.55 -28.41
N GLY A 391 18.12 9.58 -28.49
CA GLY A 391 17.42 9.02 -27.33
C GLY A 391 18.20 7.89 -26.65
N GLY A 392 17.83 7.55 -25.44
CA GLY A 392 18.47 6.49 -24.64
C GLY A 392 18.03 5.06 -25.00
N ASP A 393 17.05 4.89 -25.87
CA ASP A 393 16.58 3.61 -26.39
C ASP A 393 17.67 2.82 -27.12
N VAL A 394 18.71 3.50 -27.56
CA VAL A 394 19.90 2.90 -28.17
C VAL A 394 20.87 2.25 -27.18
N VAL A 395 20.74 2.50 -25.88
CA VAL A 395 21.60 1.94 -24.84
C VAL A 395 21.16 0.50 -24.52
N THR A 396 22.08 -0.46 -24.64
CA THR A 396 21.83 -1.89 -24.43
C THR A 396 22.38 -2.42 -23.12
N ASP A 397 23.44 -1.79 -22.61
CA ASP A 397 24.05 -2.16 -21.32
C ASP A 397 24.67 -0.93 -20.64
N ALA A 398 24.68 -0.93 -19.32
CA ALA A 398 25.30 0.08 -18.50
C ALA A 398 25.87 -0.53 -17.21
N ASN A 399 27.07 -0.14 -16.83
CA ASN A 399 27.73 -0.64 -15.62
C ASN A 399 28.45 0.49 -14.89
N ALA A 400 28.30 0.53 -13.56
CA ALA A 400 29.10 1.41 -12.73
C ALA A 400 30.55 0.90 -12.67
N ASP A 401 31.49 1.84 -12.75
CA ASP A 401 32.93 1.58 -12.71
C ASP A 401 33.64 2.77 -12.05
N PHE A 402 34.92 2.69 -11.83
CA PHE A 402 35.71 3.78 -11.26
C PHE A 402 36.92 4.06 -12.11
N MET A 403 37.21 5.37 -12.33
CA MET A 403 38.39 5.83 -13.03
C MET A 403 39.43 6.23 -12.00
N GLN A 404 40.65 5.69 -12.14
CA GLN A 404 41.79 6.20 -11.40
C GLN A 404 42.48 7.28 -12.23
N GLN A 405 42.29 8.53 -11.90
CA GLN A 405 42.97 9.65 -12.56
C GLN A 405 43.68 10.51 -11.49
N ALA A 406 44.96 10.71 -11.65
CA ALA A 406 45.79 11.60 -10.81
C ALA A 406 45.65 11.40 -9.29
N GLY A 407 45.49 10.14 -8.81
CA GLY A 407 45.41 9.82 -7.37
C GLY A 407 44.05 10.03 -6.75
N ARG A 408 42.98 10.35 -7.51
CA ARG A 408 41.57 10.35 -7.11
C ARG A 408 40.85 9.24 -7.84
N SER A 409 39.96 8.55 -7.10
CA SER A 409 39.05 7.56 -7.66
C SER A 409 37.71 8.25 -7.88
N GLU A 410 37.33 8.49 -9.12
CA GLU A 410 36.01 9.02 -9.46
C GLU A 410 35.13 7.93 -10.01
N GLN A 411 33.88 7.91 -9.56
CA GLN A 411 32.88 6.97 -10.05
C GLN A 411 32.39 7.38 -11.43
N MET A 412 32.14 6.41 -12.30
CA MET A 412 31.58 6.63 -13.62
C MET A 412 30.62 5.53 -14.01
N VAL A 413 29.76 5.81 -14.98
CA VAL A 413 28.88 4.81 -15.58
C VAL A 413 29.30 4.57 -17.02
N ASN A 414 29.75 3.36 -17.30
CA ASN A 414 30.03 2.90 -18.66
C ASN A 414 28.72 2.49 -19.32
N MET A 415 28.46 2.93 -20.53
CA MET A 415 27.31 2.53 -21.33
C MET A 415 27.73 1.98 -22.69
N VAL A 416 26.91 1.05 -23.20
CA VAL A 416 27.10 0.39 -24.50
C VAL A 416 25.85 0.58 -25.33
N MET A 417 26.01 1.01 -26.58
CA MET A 417 24.91 1.26 -27.50
C MET A 417 24.75 0.10 -28.52
N ASN A 418 23.56 -0.04 -29.07
CA ASN A 418 23.32 -0.93 -30.19
C ASN A 418 23.99 -0.42 -31.49
N ALA A 419 23.91 -1.22 -32.57
CA ALA A 419 24.60 -0.87 -33.84
C ALA A 419 24.06 0.41 -34.50
N GLU A 420 22.79 0.72 -34.33
CA GLU A 420 22.17 1.96 -34.84
C GLU A 420 22.60 3.18 -34.00
N GLY A 421 22.48 3.04 -32.68
CA GLY A 421 22.95 4.05 -31.73
C GLY A 421 24.44 4.36 -31.88
N SER A 422 25.29 3.33 -32.09
CA SER A 422 26.74 3.52 -32.34
C SER A 422 27.02 4.39 -33.56
N LYS A 423 26.27 4.21 -34.65
CA LYS A 423 26.39 5.03 -35.85
C LYS A 423 25.92 6.48 -35.65
N ALA A 424 24.77 6.62 -34.97
CA ALA A 424 24.22 7.94 -34.65
C ALA A 424 25.14 8.70 -33.69
N TRP A 425 25.69 8.02 -32.69
CA TRP A 425 26.61 8.56 -31.70
C TRP A 425 27.95 8.99 -32.34
N ALA A 426 28.48 8.18 -33.23
CA ALA A 426 29.70 8.54 -33.98
C ALA A 426 29.49 9.82 -34.79
N ARG A 427 28.35 9.97 -35.48
CA ARG A 427 28.04 11.20 -36.22
C ARG A 427 27.85 12.39 -35.26
N LEU A 428 27.10 12.25 -34.17
CA LEU A 428 26.83 13.30 -33.21
C LEU A 428 28.12 13.78 -32.54
N THR A 429 29.00 12.88 -32.12
CA THR A 429 30.29 13.21 -31.52
C THR A 429 31.23 13.88 -32.54
N LYS A 430 31.23 13.41 -33.80
CA LYS A 430 32.02 14.04 -34.88
C LYS A 430 31.62 15.49 -35.15
N GLU A 431 30.30 15.77 -35.19
CA GLU A 431 29.77 17.12 -35.45
C GLU A 431 30.00 18.09 -34.28
N ASN A 432 30.25 17.55 -33.07
CA ASN A 432 30.40 18.31 -31.83
C ASN A 432 31.83 18.25 -31.24
N ILE A 433 32.87 17.95 -32.02
CA ILE A 433 34.24 17.98 -31.52
C ILE A 433 34.59 19.39 -31.02
N GLY A 434 35.11 19.49 -29.78
CA GLY A 434 35.39 20.75 -29.08
C GLY A 434 34.16 21.47 -28.52
N ARG A 435 33.01 20.80 -28.51
CA ARG A 435 31.76 21.21 -27.82
C ARG A 435 31.40 20.21 -26.75
N GLN A 436 30.42 20.55 -25.92
CA GLN A 436 29.87 19.67 -24.94
C GLN A 436 28.61 18.97 -25.50
N ILE A 437 28.41 17.73 -25.13
CA ILE A 437 27.12 17.03 -25.30
C ILE A 437 26.55 16.81 -23.92
N ALA A 438 25.35 17.34 -23.67
CA ALA A 438 24.67 17.15 -22.41
C ALA A 438 23.97 15.78 -22.37
N ILE A 439 24.14 15.08 -21.26
CA ILE A 439 23.49 13.84 -20.94
C ILE A 439 22.37 14.19 -19.94
N VAL A 440 21.15 14.13 -20.43
CA VAL A 440 19.94 14.49 -19.70
C VAL A 440 19.20 13.22 -19.34
N LEU A 441 18.73 13.11 -18.12
CA LEU A 441 17.89 12.02 -17.66
C LEU A 441 16.73 12.64 -16.88
N ASP A 442 15.50 12.32 -17.30
CA ASP A 442 14.27 12.82 -16.67
C ASP A 442 14.29 14.35 -16.48
N GLU A 443 14.53 15.10 -17.56
CA GLU A 443 14.55 16.57 -17.64
C GLU A 443 15.74 17.26 -16.93
N MET A 444 16.62 16.52 -16.24
CA MET A 444 17.77 17.06 -15.50
C MET A 444 19.10 16.70 -16.17
N VAL A 445 20.05 17.63 -16.21
CA VAL A 445 21.38 17.40 -16.77
C VAL A 445 22.26 16.68 -15.74
N TYR A 446 22.66 15.46 -16.06
CA TYR A 446 23.57 14.67 -15.22
C TYR A 446 25.03 15.01 -15.47
N SER A 447 25.40 15.31 -16.73
CA SER A 447 26.75 15.59 -17.12
C SER A 447 26.77 16.27 -18.51
N ALA A 448 27.71 17.13 -18.75
CA ALA A 448 27.96 17.75 -20.07
C ALA A 448 29.45 17.64 -20.46
N PRO A 449 29.95 16.43 -20.76
CA PRO A 449 31.34 16.21 -21.08
C PRO A 449 31.74 16.86 -22.40
N ASN A 450 33.02 17.34 -22.50
CA ASN A 450 33.60 17.81 -23.75
C ASN A 450 33.84 16.62 -24.70
N VAL A 451 33.52 16.78 -25.97
CA VAL A 451 33.82 15.83 -27.03
C VAL A 451 35.22 16.10 -27.56
N ASN A 452 36.14 15.18 -27.31
CA ASN A 452 37.53 15.32 -27.78
C ASN A 452 37.69 14.71 -29.17
N ASP A 453 37.08 13.56 -29.44
CA ASP A 453 37.21 12.81 -30.68
C ASP A 453 35.86 12.16 -31.09
N GLU A 454 35.80 11.68 -32.36
CA GLU A 454 34.68 10.87 -32.87
C GLU A 454 34.66 9.50 -32.15
N ILE A 455 33.53 9.13 -31.55
CA ILE A 455 33.34 7.87 -30.82
C ILE A 455 32.63 6.84 -31.68
N THR A 456 33.38 6.01 -32.41
CA THR A 456 32.87 5.05 -33.41
C THR A 456 32.38 3.72 -32.79
N GLY A 457 32.81 3.41 -31.56
CA GLY A 457 32.61 2.09 -30.95
C GLY A 457 31.29 1.92 -30.15
N GLY A 458 30.45 2.97 -30.06
CA GLY A 458 29.19 2.93 -29.28
C GLY A 458 29.38 2.69 -27.79
N ARG A 459 30.59 2.86 -27.26
CA ARG A 459 30.90 2.82 -25.84
C ARG A 459 31.19 4.22 -25.35
N SER A 460 30.50 4.65 -24.32
CA SER A 460 30.67 5.96 -23.71
C SER A 460 30.62 5.89 -22.20
N GLN A 461 31.11 6.92 -21.56
CA GLN A 461 31.19 7.03 -20.12
C GLN A 461 30.45 8.28 -19.68
N ILE A 462 29.59 8.11 -18.68
CA ILE A 462 28.96 9.22 -17.96
C ILE A 462 29.85 9.49 -16.74
N THR A 463 30.53 10.63 -16.74
CA THR A 463 31.37 11.06 -15.64
C THR A 463 30.66 12.17 -14.86
N GLY A 464 30.83 12.18 -13.54
CA GLY A 464 30.24 13.17 -12.64
C GLY A 464 30.72 12.88 -11.23
N HIS A 465 30.42 13.74 -10.29
CA HIS A 465 30.73 13.51 -8.86
C HIS A 465 29.73 12.53 -8.26
N PHE A 466 29.69 11.27 -8.74
CA PHE A 466 28.79 10.23 -8.23
C PHE A 466 29.35 9.57 -6.99
N THR A 467 28.48 9.27 -6.02
CA THR A 467 28.78 8.25 -5.02
C THR A 467 28.74 6.85 -5.65
N PRO A 468 29.37 5.83 -5.07
CA PRO A 468 29.30 4.45 -5.60
C PRO A 468 27.86 3.94 -5.75
N GLU A 469 26.97 4.30 -4.83
CA GLU A 469 25.56 3.96 -4.84
C GLU A 469 24.80 4.64 -5.99
N GLU A 470 25.02 5.93 -6.18
CA GLU A 470 24.39 6.69 -7.28
C GLU A 470 24.83 6.20 -8.65
N ALA A 471 26.13 5.91 -8.83
CA ALA A 471 26.62 5.34 -10.08
C ALA A 471 25.98 3.98 -10.38
N LYS A 472 25.82 3.14 -9.35
CA LYS A 472 25.16 1.84 -9.47
C LYS A 472 23.68 1.99 -9.81
N ASP A 473 22.98 2.91 -9.14
CA ASP A 473 21.56 3.14 -9.38
C ASP A 473 21.32 3.70 -10.79
N LEU A 474 22.13 4.67 -11.23
CA LEU A 474 22.08 5.19 -12.59
C LEU A 474 22.32 4.09 -13.64
N ALA A 475 23.33 3.24 -13.43
CA ALA A 475 23.60 2.10 -14.30
C ALA A 475 22.43 1.12 -14.35
N ASN A 476 21.80 0.84 -13.21
CA ASN A 476 20.64 -0.03 -13.12
C ASN A 476 19.42 0.55 -13.83
N VAL A 477 19.15 1.84 -13.67
CA VAL A 477 18.08 2.57 -14.34
C VAL A 477 18.27 2.53 -15.85
N LEU A 478 19.47 2.89 -16.35
CA LEU A 478 19.79 2.86 -17.78
C LEU A 478 19.65 1.44 -18.39
N LYS A 479 20.09 0.43 -17.68
CA LYS A 479 20.02 -0.99 -18.09
C LYS A 479 18.60 -1.55 -18.06
N SER A 480 17.71 -1.03 -17.22
CA SER A 480 16.31 -1.47 -17.15
C SER A 480 15.45 -0.91 -18.29
N GLY A 481 15.90 0.14 -18.95
CA GLY A 481 15.21 0.77 -20.07
C GLY A 481 14.20 1.85 -19.66
N LYS A 482 13.71 2.57 -20.69
CA LYS A 482 12.74 3.65 -20.57
C LYS A 482 11.34 3.10 -20.23
N MET A 483 10.62 3.76 -19.35
CA MET A 483 9.20 3.52 -19.15
C MET A 483 8.37 4.11 -20.28
N ALA A 484 7.23 3.49 -20.58
CA ALA A 484 6.34 3.93 -21.65
C ALA A 484 5.65 5.28 -21.32
N ALA A 485 5.49 5.59 -20.04
CA ALA A 485 4.96 6.86 -19.55
C ALA A 485 5.48 7.12 -18.13
N SER A 486 5.28 8.34 -17.65
CA SER A 486 5.57 8.70 -16.26
C SER A 486 4.66 7.92 -15.29
N VAL A 487 5.15 7.67 -14.08
CA VAL A 487 4.37 7.04 -13.01
C VAL A 487 4.34 7.98 -11.81
N HIS A 488 3.19 7.99 -11.14
CA HIS A 488 2.98 8.77 -9.92
C HIS A 488 2.66 7.84 -8.75
N ILE A 489 3.11 8.20 -7.56
CA ILE A 489 2.77 7.48 -6.33
C ILE A 489 1.40 7.99 -5.86
N VAL A 490 0.38 7.11 -5.96
CA VAL A 490 -0.99 7.40 -5.52
C VAL A 490 -1.28 6.92 -4.11
N GLN A 491 -0.50 5.97 -3.63
CA GLN A 491 -0.49 5.53 -2.24
C GLN A 491 0.93 5.16 -1.84
N GLU A 492 1.29 5.52 -0.63
CA GLU A 492 2.58 5.19 -0.04
C GLU A 492 2.43 4.91 1.45
N ASP A 493 3.08 3.85 1.91
CA ASP A 493 3.18 3.48 3.31
C ASP A 493 4.64 3.20 3.63
N VAL A 494 5.25 3.98 4.51
CA VAL A 494 6.61 3.78 5.00
C VAL A 494 6.56 3.46 6.48
N VAL A 495 7.20 2.37 6.87
CA VAL A 495 7.27 1.91 8.26
C VAL A 495 8.73 1.76 8.67
N GLY A 496 9.11 2.45 9.73
CA GLY A 496 10.45 2.35 10.28
C GLY A 496 10.72 0.99 10.94
N PRO A 497 11.98 0.52 10.93
CA PRO A 497 12.33 -0.79 11.50
C PRO A 497 12.04 -0.92 13.00
N SER A 498 12.14 0.17 13.76
CA SER A 498 11.85 0.19 15.21
C SER A 498 10.38 -0.12 15.51
N LEU A 499 9.47 0.49 14.76
CA LEU A 499 8.04 0.25 14.89
C LEU A 499 7.67 -1.19 14.50
N GLY A 500 8.28 -1.73 13.45
CA GLY A 500 8.11 -3.12 13.06
C GLY A 500 8.56 -4.09 14.16
N GLN A 501 9.69 -3.85 14.80
CA GLN A 501 10.19 -4.70 15.88
C GLN A 501 9.30 -4.64 17.14
N GLU A 502 8.79 -3.47 17.52
CA GLU A 502 7.83 -3.33 18.61
C GLU A 502 6.52 -4.11 18.30
N ALA A 503 6.04 -4.03 17.06
CA ALA A 503 4.86 -4.75 16.59
C ALA A 503 5.05 -6.28 16.63
N ILE A 504 6.23 -6.79 16.22
CA ILE A 504 6.59 -8.21 16.33
C ILE A 504 6.54 -8.65 17.80
N ASN A 505 7.22 -7.93 18.68
CA ASN A 505 7.30 -8.29 20.09
C ASN A 505 5.91 -8.31 20.73
N ALA A 506 5.09 -7.28 20.50
CA ALA A 506 3.71 -7.22 20.99
C ALA A 506 2.85 -8.36 20.42
N GLY A 507 2.98 -8.62 19.11
CA GLY A 507 2.27 -9.70 18.43
C GLY A 507 2.64 -11.08 18.98
N VAL A 508 3.93 -11.38 19.14
CA VAL A 508 4.41 -12.67 19.66
C VAL A 508 4.01 -12.87 21.13
N ILE A 509 4.13 -11.84 21.97
CA ILE A 509 3.72 -11.93 23.38
C ILE A 509 2.23 -12.21 23.49
N SER A 510 1.39 -11.45 22.74
CA SER A 510 -0.06 -11.66 22.73
C SER A 510 -0.44 -13.05 22.22
N PHE A 511 0.24 -13.54 21.18
CA PHE A 511 0.05 -14.87 20.61
C PHE A 511 0.36 -15.98 21.62
N VAL A 512 1.54 -15.93 22.26
CA VAL A 512 1.97 -16.94 23.24
C VAL A 512 1.04 -16.95 24.46
N LEU A 513 0.66 -15.77 24.96
CA LEU A 513 -0.26 -15.67 26.10
C LEU A 513 -1.64 -16.21 25.73
N ALA A 514 -2.19 -15.84 24.58
CA ALA A 514 -3.47 -16.35 24.11
C ALA A 514 -3.45 -17.89 23.97
N LEU A 515 -2.39 -18.44 23.40
CA LEU A 515 -2.19 -19.88 23.27
C LEU A 515 -2.17 -20.59 24.63
N VAL A 516 -1.38 -20.10 25.57
CA VAL A 516 -1.28 -20.68 26.93
C VAL A 516 -2.62 -20.62 27.67
N LEU A 517 -3.30 -19.47 27.62
CA LEU A 517 -4.61 -19.32 28.26
C LEU A 517 -5.65 -20.28 27.65
N LEU A 518 -5.62 -20.45 26.34
CA LEU A 518 -6.51 -21.35 25.64
C LEU A 518 -6.24 -22.82 26.00
N MET A 519 -4.98 -23.22 26.08
CA MET A 519 -4.57 -24.57 26.51
C MET A 519 -5.03 -24.85 27.96
N ILE A 520 -4.81 -23.90 28.86
CA ILE A 520 -5.30 -23.99 30.26
C ILE A 520 -6.83 -24.14 30.28
N TYR A 521 -7.53 -23.31 29.48
CA TYR A 521 -8.98 -23.36 29.39
C TYR A 521 -9.48 -24.75 28.94
N MET A 522 -8.89 -25.32 27.88
CA MET A 522 -9.28 -26.64 27.35
C MET A 522 -9.07 -27.73 28.36
N CYS A 523 -7.95 -27.77 29.06
CA CYS A 523 -7.69 -28.72 30.14
C CYS A 523 -8.61 -28.51 31.33
N ALA A 524 -8.88 -27.30 31.76
CA ALA A 524 -9.77 -26.99 32.89
C ALA A 524 -11.23 -27.31 32.61
N PHE A 525 -11.68 -27.13 31.35
CA PHE A 525 -13.10 -27.33 31.01
C PHE A 525 -13.42 -28.78 30.65
N TYR A 526 -12.61 -29.41 29.77
CA TYR A 526 -12.88 -30.77 29.24
C TYR A 526 -12.09 -31.89 29.94
N GLY A 527 -11.21 -31.54 30.88
CA GLY A 527 -10.33 -32.47 31.59
C GLY A 527 -8.99 -32.65 30.89
N LEU A 528 -8.02 -33.18 31.64
CA LEU A 528 -6.60 -33.21 31.23
C LEU A 528 -6.36 -33.96 29.92
N VAL A 529 -6.93 -35.14 29.73
CA VAL A 529 -6.68 -35.98 28.55
C VAL A 529 -7.33 -35.39 27.28
N PRO A 530 -8.63 -35.04 27.26
CA PRO A 530 -9.23 -34.37 26.11
C PRO A 530 -8.58 -32.99 25.83
N GLY A 531 -8.28 -32.24 26.90
CA GLY A 531 -7.60 -30.96 26.81
C GLY A 531 -6.24 -31.08 26.09
N LEU A 532 -5.35 -31.95 26.56
CA LEU A 532 -4.04 -32.18 25.96
C LEU A 532 -4.10 -32.67 24.49
N ILE A 533 -5.13 -33.42 24.11
CA ILE A 533 -5.32 -33.84 22.71
C ILE A 533 -5.74 -32.64 21.85
N ALA A 534 -6.64 -31.78 22.33
CA ALA A 534 -7.01 -30.55 21.65
C ALA A 534 -5.83 -29.57 21.56
N ASP A 535 -5.04 -29.45 22.65
CA ASP A 535 -3.86 -28.60 22.71
C ASP A 535 -2.78 -29.07 21.72
N GLY A 536 -2.58 -30.41 21.62
CA GLY A 536 -1.70 -30.99 20.60
C GLY A 536 -2.18 -30.71 19.18
N ALA A 537 -3.48 -30.73 18.91
CA ALA A 537 -4.04 -30.35 17.61
C ALA A 537 -3.84 -28.87 17.32
N LEU A 538 -3.93 -28.02 18.34
CA LEU A 538 -3.72 -26.58 18.23
C LEU A 538 -2.27 -26.24 17.87
N VAL A 539 -1.29 -26.87 18.55
CA VAL A 539 0.14 -26.71 18.23
C VAL A 539 0.45 -27.20 16.81
N LEU A 540 -0.14 -28.35 16.41
CA LEU A 540 0.00 -28.85 15.04
C LEU A 540 -0.66 -27.92 14.00
N ASN A 541 -1.77 -27.27 14.33
CA ASN A 541 -2.40 -26.26 13.47
C ASN A 541 -1.43 -25.11 13.19
N ILE A 542 -0.82 -24.52 14.23
CA ILE A 542 0.16 -23.46 14.10
C ILE A 542 1.33 -23.91 13.22
N PHE A 543 1.86 -25.09 13.51
CA PHE A 543 2.97 -25.66 12.75
C PHE A 543 2.63 -25.81 11.26
N PHE A 544 1.46 -26.35 10.93
CA PHE A 544 1.04 -26.48 9.54
C PHE A 544 0.75 -25.13 8.89
N THR A 545 0.13 -24.20 9.61
CA THR A 545 -0.14 -22.86 9.10
C THR A 545 1.16 -22.15 8.73
N MET A 546 2.15 -22.15 9.62
CA MET A 546 3.47 -21.54 9.36
C MET A 546 4.21 -22.27 8.23
N GLY A 547 4.18 -23.60 8.21
CA GLY A 547 4.85 -24.38 7.16
C GLY A 547 4.23 -24.20 5.78
N ILE A 548 2.90 -24.09 5.70
CA ILE A 548 2.18 -23.84 4.45
C ILE A 548 2.44 -22.40 3.97
N LEU A 549 2.43 -21.41 4.87
CA LEU A 549 2.78 -20.02 4.55
C LEU A 549 4.18 -19.93 3.94
N ALA A 550 5.16 -20.58 4.59
CA ALA A 550 6.53 -20.65 4.08
C ALA A 550 6.61 -21.33 2.70
N SER A 551 5.87 -22.43 2.51
CA SER A 551 5.83 -23.18 1.25
C SER A 551 5.27 -22.37 0.07
N PHE A 552 4.29 -21.51 0.31
CA PHE A 552 3.70 -20.62 -0.70
C PHE A 552 4.41 -19.27 -0.81
N GLN A 553 5.48 -19.04 -0.02
CA GLN A 553 6.18 -17.75 0.07
C GLN A 553 5.21 -16.58 0.38
N ALA A 554 4.16 -16.88 1.16
CA ALA A 554 3.17 -15.89 1.53
C ALA A 554 3.73 -14.93 2.58
N VAL A 555 3.40 -13.66 2.44
CA VAL A 555 3.88 -12.60 3.33
C VAL A 555 3.10 -12.62 4.64
N LEU A 556 3.81 -12.72 5.76
CA LEU A 556 3.24 -12.62 7.10
C LEU A 556 3.22 -11.15 7.54
N THR A 557 2.01 -10.58 7.66
CA THR A 557 1.77 -9.19 8.08
C THR A 557 1.33 -9.12 9.54
N LEU A 558 1.31 -7.94 10.17
CA LEU A 558 0.79 -7.77 11.53
C LEU A 558 -0.69 -8.17 11.65
N PRO A 559 -1.61 -7.73 10.75
CA PRO A 559 -2.94 -8.31 10.68
C PRO A 559 -2.94 -9.82 10.41
N GLY A 560 -1.96 -10.33 9.65
CA GLY A 560 -1.78 -11.77 9.43
C GLY A 560 -1.50 -12.54 10.73
N ILE A 561 -0.68 -12.00 11.63
CA ILE A 561 -0.49 -12.56 12.98
C ILE A 561 -1.83 -12.54 13.74
N ALA A 562 -2.56 -11.43 13.72
CA ALA A 562 -3.88 -11.36 14.33
C ALA A 562 -4.85 -12.38 13.73
N GLY A 563 -4.78 -12.63 12.43
CA GLY A 563 -5.51 -13.69 11.72
C GLY A 563 -5.16 -15.09 12.23
N MET A 564 -3.86 -15.38 12.40
CA MET A 564 -3.42 -16.65 13.00
C MET A 564 -3.96 -16.82 14.42
N VAL A 565 -3.86 -15.79 15.26
CA VAL A 565 -4.35 -15.85 16.65
C VAL A 565 -5.86 -16.03 16.69
N LEU A 566 -6.60 -15.36 15.82
CA LEU A 566 -8.05 -15.54 15.67
C LEU A 566 -8.38 -16.98 15.25
N THR A 567 -7.62 -17.55 14.31
CA THR A 567 -7.83 -18.94 13.87
C THR A 567 -7.53 -19.96 14.96
N LEU A 568 -6.71 -19.63 15.98
CA LEU A 568 -6.56 -20.49 17.17
C LEU A 568 -7.89 -20.62 17.93
N GLY A 569 -8.60 -19.51 18.15
CA GLY A 569 -9.93 -19.54 18.78
C GLY A 569 -10.91 -20.37 17.96
N MET A 570 -10.94 -20.21 16.65
CA MET A 570 -11.79 -20.99 15.73
C MET A 570 -11.35 -22.46 15.61
N ALA A 571 -10.06 -22.75 15.74
CA ALA A 571 -9.53 -24.12 15.67
C ALA A 571 -9.99 -24.97 16.87
N VAL A 572 -10.14 -24.34 18.03
CA VAL A 572 -10.67 -25.00 19.22
C VAL A 572 -12.16 -25.29 19.08
N ASP A 573 -12.95 -24.46 18.36
CA ASP A 573 -14.39 -24.64 18.17
C ASP A 573 -14.73 -26.02 17.57
N ALA A 574 -13.96 -26.51 16.61
CA ALA A 574 -14.14 -27.85 16.05
C ALA A 574 -13.99 -28.95 17.12
N ASN A 575 -12.99 -28.83 18.00
CA ASN A 575 -12.79 -29.77 19.11
C ASN A 575 -13.91 -29.66 20.17
N VAL A 576 -14.31 -28.43 20.51
CA VAL A 576 -15.45 -28.15 21.41
C VAL A 576 -16.72 -28.84 20.89
N LEU A 577 -17.01 -28.69 19.58
CA LEU A 577 -18.17 -29.31 18.97
C LEU A 577 -18.15 -30.86 19.08
N ILE A 578 -16.99 -31.46 18.77
CA ILE A 578 -16.83 -32.93 18.90
C ILE A 578 -17.00 -33.36 20.35
N TYR A 579 -16.42 -32.62 21.30
CA TYR A 579 -16.50 -32.97 22.72
C TYR A 579 -17.92 -32.80 23.31
N GLU A 580 -18.62 -31.73 22.96
CA GLU A 580 -20.00 -31.54 23.39
C GLU A 580 -20.91 -32.62 22.81
N ARG A 581 -20.75 -33.01 21.53
CA ARG A 581 -21.48 -34.15 20.95
C ARG A 581 -21.12 -35.48 21.62
N THR A 582 -19.85 -35.71 21.93
CA THR A 582 -19.40 -36.91 22.65
C THR A 582 -20.02 -36.94 24.06
N LYS A 583 -20.11 -35.80 24.76
CA LYS A 583 -20.82 -35.69 26.07
C LYS A 583 -22.30 -36.04 25.96
N GLU A 584 -22.97 -35.56 24.92
CA GLU A 584 -24.38 -35.91 24.67
C GLU A 584 -24.56 -37.43 24.51
N GLU A 585 -23.70 -38.08 23.71
CA GLU A 585 -23.75 -39.51 23.45
C GLU A 585 -23.39 -40.33 24.71
N LEU A 586 -22.49 -39.88 25.56
CA LEU A 586 -22.14 -40.46 26.85
C LEU A 586 -23.33 -40.35 27.83
N ARG A 587 -24.02 -39.22 27.89
CA ARG A 587 -25.21 -39.00 28.70
C ARG A 587 -26.37 -39.89 28.24
N ALA A 588 -26.43 -40.22 26.93
CA ALA A 588 -27.37 -41.16 26.36
C ALA A 588 -27.06 -42.65 26.71
N GLY A 589 -25.99 -42.92 27.49
CA GLY A 589 -25.60 -44.24 27.96
C GLY A 589 -24.78 -45.09 27.00
N LYS A 590 -24.22 -44.51 25.93
CA LYS A 590 -23.31 -45.21 25.00
C LYS A 590 -21.95 -45.47 25.62
N SER A 591 -21.31 -46.57 25.21
CA SER A 591 -19.91 -46.83 25.59
C SER A 591 -18.98 -45.76 25.06
N LEU A 592 -17.86 -45.46 25.75
CA LEU A 592 -16.95 -44.39 25.43
C LEU A 592 -16.46 -44.43 23.97
N GLY A 593 -16.03 -45.61 23.49
CA GLY A 593 -15.54 -45.75 22.10
C GLY A 593 -16.62 -45.46 21.07
N LYS A 594 -17.88 -45.88 21.33
CA LYS A 594 -19.02 -45.59 20.46
C LYS A 594 -19.43 -44.11 20.54
N ALA A 595 -19.44 -43.54 21.74
CA ALA A 595 -19.75 -42.12 21.95
C ALA A 595 -18.74 -41.20 21.23
N ILE A 596 -17.45 -41.51 21.26
CA ILE A 596 -16.42 -40.78 20.50
C ILE A 596 -16.66 -40.93 18.99
N ALA A 597 -16.89 -42.16 18.50
CA ALA A 597 -17.12 -42.39 17.07
C ALA A 597 -18.37 -41.66 16.53
N ASP A 598 -19.46 -41.70 17.29
CA ASP A 598 -20.71 -41.00 16.95
C ASP A 598 -20.55 -39.47 17.10
N GLY A 599 -19.81 -38.99 18.11
CA GLY A 599 -19.47 -37.59 18.30
C GLY A 599 -18.74 -36.96 17.08
N TYR A 600 -17.73 -37.64 16.59
CA TYR A 600 -17.01 -37.22 15.34
C TYR A 600 -17.91 -37.28 14.11
N SER A 601 -18.74 -38.30 13.96
CA SER A 601 -19.64 -38.44 12.82
C SER A 601 -20.72 -37.36 12.80
N ASN A 602 -21.34 -37.11 13.95
CA ASN A 602 -22.48 -36.17 14.08
C ASN A 602 -21.97 -34.69 14.04
N ALA A 603 -20.75 -34.42 14.50
CA ALA A 603 -20.15 -33.10 14.44
C ALA A 603 -19.61 -32.72 13.06
N PHE A 604 -19.28 -33.72 12.22
CA PHE A 604 -18.57 -33.48 10.94
C PHE A 604 -19.26 -32.47 10.03
N SER A 605 -20.54 -32.61 9.79
CA SER A 605 -21.31 -31.72 8.92
C SER A 605 -21.26 -30.28 9.42
N ALA A 606 -21.50 -30.08 10.71
CA ALA A 606 -21.49 -28.75 11.29
C ALA A 606 -20.09 -28.10 11.28
N ILE A 607 -19.01 -28.86 11.51
CA ILE A 607 -17.61 -28.37 11.42
C ILE A 607 -17.25 -28.00 9.98
N PHE A 608 -17.69 -28.83 9.02
CA PHE A 608 -17.44 -28.54 7.61
C PHE A 608 -18.13 -27.25 7.16
N ASP A 609 -19.41 -27.10 7.47
CA ASP A 609 -20.22 -25.92 7.14
C ASP A 609 -19.65 -24.65 7.78
N SER A 610 -19.24 -24.73 9.04
CA SER A 610 -18.59 -23.66 9.81
C SER A 610 -17.30 -23.18 9.16
N ASN A 611 -16.39 -24.09 8.86
CA ASN A 611 -15.12 -23.72 8.21
C ASN A 611 -15.35 -23.18 6.80
N LEU A 612 -16.30 -23.75 6.05
CA LEU A 612 -16.61 -23.31 4.70
C LEU A 612 -17.15 -21.87 4.66
N THR A 613 -18.03 -21.50 5.60
CA THR A 613 -18.54 -20.12 5.70
C THR A 613 -17.41 -19.12 5.98
N SER A 614 -16.51 -19.45 6.90
CA SER A 614 -15.35 -18.61 7.23
C SER A 614 -14.35 -18.55 6.07
N ILE A 615 -14.14 -19.63 5.32
CA ILE A 615 -13.30 -19.66 4.11
C ILE A 615 -13.90 -18.78 3.00
N ILE A 616 -15.23 -18.82 2.78
CA ILE A 616 -15.89 -17.95 1.80
C ILE A 616 -15.61 -16.48 2.13
N THR A 617 -15.75 -16.10 3.39
CA THR A 617 -15.43 -14.73 3.82
C THR A 617 -13.94 -14.41 3.63
N GLY A 618 -13.06 -15.36 3.95
CA GLY A 618 -11.63 -15.22 3.70
C GLY A 618 -11.30 -15.00 2.23
N ILE A 619 -11.98 -15.70 1.31
CA ILE A 619 -11.81 -15.52 -0.14
C ILE A 619 -12.29 -14.12 -0.57
N VAL A 620 -13.40 -13.62 -0.04
CA VAL A 620 -13.84 -12.25 -0.31
C VAL A 620 -12.82 -11.24 0.19
N LEU A 621 -12.30 -11.42 1.40
CA LEU A 621 -11.21 -10.59 1.96
C LEU A 621 -9.93 -10.65 1.11
N PHE A 622 -9.57 -11.82 0.61
CA PHE A 622 -8.39 -11.99 -0.23
C PHE A 622 -8.53 -11.26 -1.58
N TYR A 623 -9.74 -11.29 -2.15
CA TYR A 623 -10.00 -10.67 -3.45
C TYR A 623 -10.10 -9.15 -3.36
N PHE A 624 -10.87 -8.62 -2.39
CA PHE A 624 -11.09 -7.18 -2.23
C PHE A 624 -10.06 -6.48 -1.33
N GLY A 625 -9.29 -7.22 -0.53
CA GLY A 625 -8.26 -6.66 0.35
C GLY A 625 -6.96 -6.39 -0.36
N THR A 626 -6.24 -5.37 0.09
CA THR A 626 -4.90 -5.01 -0.39
C THR A 626 -3.87 -5.20 0.71
N GLY A 627 -2.59 -5.32 0.37
CA GLY A 627 -1.46 -5.36 1.31
C GLY A 627 -1.69 -6.18 2.59
N PRO A 628 -1.68 -5.52 3.77
CA PRO A 628 -1.81 -6.20 5.05
C PRO A 628 -3.09 -7.03 5.23
N ILE A 629 -4.22 -6.58 4.64
CA ILE A 629 -5.50 -7.30 4.73
C ILE A 629 -5.49 -8.60 3.95
N ARG A 630 -4.84 -8.60 2.78
CA ARG A 630 -4.66 -9.81 1.98
C ARG A 630 -3.82 -10.84 2.74
N GLY A 631 -2.79 -10.37 3.48
CA GLY A 631 -2.01 -11.20 4.39
C GLY A 631 -2.87 -11.83 5.50
N PHE A 632 -3.75 -11.04 6.13
CA PHE A 632 -4.73 -11.54 7.10
C PHE A 632 -5.65 -12.61 6.51
N ALA A 633 -6.22 -12.36 5.33
CA ALA A 633 -7.10 -13.31 4.66
C ALA A 633 -6.39 -14.63 4.33
N THR A 634 -5.15 -14.55 3.85
CA THR A 634 -4.30 -15.71 3.53
C THR A 634 -4.04 -16.57 4.76
N THR A 635 -3.61 -15.95 5.86
CA THR A 635 -3.35 -16.68 7.13
C THR A 635 -4.62 -17.30 7.69
N MET A 636 -5.75 -16.59 7.59
CA MET A 636 -7.04 -17.09 8.03
C MET A 636 -7.50 -18.30 7.22
N ILE A 637 -7.44 -18.28 5.90
CA ILE A 637 -7.83 -19.39 5.02
C ILE A 637 -6.96 -20.62 5.30
N ILE A 638 -5.63 -20.45 5.35
CA ILE A 638 -4.68 -21.53 5.62
C ILE A 638 -4.91 -22.12 7.02
N GLY A 639 -5.08 -21.25 8.02
CA GLY A 639 -5.31 -21.65 9.41
C GLY A 639 -6.61 -22.44 9.60
N LEU A 640 -7.69 -22.06 8.91
CA LEU A 640 -8.97 -22.78 8.91
C LEU A 640 -8.85 -24.16 8.23
N PHE A 641 -8.13 -24.22 7.11
CA PHE A 641 -7.87 -25.50 6.44
C PHE A 641 -7.03 -26.43 7.33
N ALA A 642 -5.97 -25.91 7.94
CA ALA A 642 -5.13 -26.65 8.89
C ALA A 642 -5.95 -27.09 10.13
N SER A 643 -6.85 -26.24 10.64
CA SER A 643 -7.75 -26.55 11.74
C SER A 643 -8.68 -27.72 11.43
N PHE A 644 -9.31 -27.70 10.27
CA PHE A 644 -10.16 -28.79 9.82
C PHE A 644 -9.39 -30.13 9.76
N LEU A 645 -8.16 -30.09 9.23
CA LEU A 645 -7.29 -31.27 9.15
C LEU A 645 -6.91 -31.79 10.55
N THR A 646 -6.44 -30.92 11.42
CA THR A 646 -5.96 -31.29 12.76
C THR A 646 -7.09 -31.74 13.67
N ALA A 647 -8.15 -30.98 13.78
CA ALA A 647 -9.26 -31.24 14.71
C ALA A 647 -10.12 -32.44 14.30
N VAL A 648 -10.38 -32.66 13.00
CA VAL A 648 -11.28 -33.74 12.57
C VAL A 648 -10.55 -35.05 12.31
N PHE A 649 -9.35 -34.97 11.69
CA PHE A 649 -8.67 -36.17 11.25
C PHE A 649 -7.57 -36.61 12.21
N LEU A 650 -6.69 -35.71 12.64
CA LEU A 650 -5.53 -36.11 13.46
C LEU A 650 -5.93 -36.44 14.88
N THR A 651 -6.79 -35.63 15.53
CA THR A 651 -7.29 -35.95 16.88
C THR A 651 -8.04 -37.27 16.90
N ARG A 652 -8.83 -37.59 15.87
CA ARG A 652 -9.50 -38.89 15.73
C ARG A 652 -8.54 -40.06 15.70
N ILE A 653 -7.42 -39.95 14.93
CA ILE A 653 -6.37 -40.99 14.89
C ILE A 653 -5.79 -41.20 16.28
N VAL A 654 -5.56 -40.11 17.04
CA VAL A 654 -5.03 -40.17 18.41
C VAL A 654 -6.01 -40.87 19.35
N TYR A 655 -7.28 -40.46 19.30
CA TYR A 655 -8.32 -41.15 20.14
C TYR A 655 -8.45 -42.62 19.81
N GLU A 656 -8.51 -43.00 18.55
CA GLU A 656 -8.57 -44.40 18.13
C GLU A 656 -7.32 -45.22 18.58
N ALA A 657 -6.11 -44.61 18.52
CA ALA A 657 -4.88 -45.24 18.99
C ALA A 657 -4.87 -45.40 20.52
N LEU A 658 -5.41 -44.44 21.28
CA LEU A 658 -5.51 -44.52 22.74
C LEU A 658 -6.61 -45.52 23.19
N LEU A 659 -7.72 -45.58 22.47
CA LEU A 659 -8.80 -46.60 22.70
C LEU A 659 -8.26 -47.99 22.46
N ALA A 660 -7.49 -48.23 21.40
CA ALA A 660 -6.88 -49.53 21.10
C ALA A 660 -5.90 -50.01 22.19
N LYS A 661 -5.32 -49.09 22.98
CA LYS A 661 -4.38 -49.32 24.07
C LYS A 661 -5.07 -49.29 25.45
N ASP A 662 -6.37 -49.22 25.52
CA ASP A 662 -7.19 -49.17 26.75
C ASP A 662 -6.81 -48.03 27.75
N LYS A 663 -6.20 -46.94 27.22
CA LYS A 663 -5.74 -45.81 28.04
C LYS A 663 -6.82 -44.75 28.38
N LEU A 664 -8.06 -44.92 27.89
CA LEU A 664 -9.14 -43.93 28.08
C LEU A 664 -10.23 -44.37 29.07
N LYS A 665 -10.00 -45.38 29.90
CA LYS A 665 -11.05 -46.02 30.76
C LYS A 665 -11.83 -45.03 31.65
N ASN A 666 -11.25 -43.91 32.08
CA ASN A 666 -11.83 -42.96 33.03
C ASN A 666 -12.05 -41.55 32.44
N VAL A 667 -12.09 -41.40 31.11
CA VAL A 667 -12.27 -40.11 30.49
C VAL A 667 -13.75 -39.72 30.40
N THR A 668 -14.12 -38.59 30.97
CA THR A 668 -15.51 -38.11 31.07
C THR A 668 -15.83 -36.90 30.22
N PHE A 669 -14.86 -36.24 29.56
CA PHE A 669 -15.00 -34.97 28.83
C PHE A 669 -15.59 -33.83 29.70
N THR A 670 -15.52 -33.97 31.03
CA THR A 670 -15.95 -32.95 31.99
C THR A 670 -15.02 -32.95 33.19
N THR A 671 -14.87 -31.81 33.85
CA THR A 671 -14.23 -31.68 35.16
C THR A 671 -15.26 -31.53 36.27
N SER A 672 -14.83 -31.56 37.53
CA SER A 672 -15.71 -31.30 38.68
C SER A 672 -16.34 -29.90 38.63
N LEU A 673 -15.70 -28.92 38.01
CA LEU A 673 -16.16 -27.53 37.83
C LEU A 673 -17.24 -27.43 36.75
N THR A 674 -17.16 -28.25 35.70
CA THR A 674 -17.98 -28.08 34.48
C THR A 674 -19.06 -29.13 34.32
N LYS A 675 -19.10 -30.15 35.22
CA LYS A 675 -20.03 -31.27 35.14
C LYS A 675 -21.50 -30.82 35.10
N ASP A 676 -21.86 -29.82 35.91
CA ASP A 676 -23.22 -29.33 36.05
C ASP A 676 -23.48 -27.98 35.40
N LEU A 677 -22.44 -27.38 34.78
CA LEU A 677 -22.55 -26.08 34.17
C LEU A 677 -23.39 -26.14 32.90
N LEU A 678 -24.44 -25.31 32.81
CA LEU A 678 -25.35 -25.20 31.67
C LEU A 678 -25.93 -26.53 31.16
N THR A 679 -26.16 -27.52 32.07
CA THR A 679 -26.62 -28.86 31.70
C THR A 679 -28.09 -28.89 31.26
N ASN A 680 -28.96 -28.08 31.88
CA ASN A 680 -30.40 -28.02 31.57
C ASN A 680 -30.90 -26.56 31.68
N PRO A 681 -30.45 -25.63 30.90
CA PRO A 681 -30.96 -24.27 30.92
C PRO A 681 -32.42 -24.28 30.44
N LYS A 682 -33.28 -23.46 31.10
CA LYS A 682 -34.70 -23.31 30.76
C LYS A 682 -35.00 -21.86 30.37
N ILE A 683 -34.23 -21.34 29.45
CA ILE A 683 -34.40 -19.96 29.01
C ILE A 683 -35.43 -19.91 27.88
N ASN A 684 -36.36 -18.97 27.98
CA ASN A 684 -37.38 -18.76 26.95
C ASN A 684 -36.95 -17.71 25.95
N PHE A 685 -36.08 -18.08 25.00
CA PHE A 685 -35.52 -17.18 23.97
C PHE A 685 -36.61 -16.61 23.06
N LEU A 686 -37.52 -17.45 22.56
CA LEU A 686 -38.61 -17.05 21.68
C LEU A 686 -39.62 -16.13 22.38
N GLY A 687 -39.84 -16.32 23.69
CA GLY A 687 -40.68 -15.41 24.49
C GLY A 687 -40.05 -14.02 24.66
N ALA A 688 -38.75 -13.98 24.85
CA ALA A 688 -38.00 -12.75 25.03
C ALA A 688 -37.73 -11.97 23.71
N ARG A 689 -38.15 -12.48 22.53
CA ARG A 689 -37.81 -11.92 21.22
C ARG A 689 -38.10 -10.43 21.04
N LYS A 690 -39.20 -9.90 21.67
CA LYS A 690 -39.50 -8.47 21.56
C LYS A 690 -38.43 -7.59 22.21
N VAL A 691 -37.93 -8.00 23.39
CA VAL A 691 -36.81 -7.35 24.06
C VAL A 691 -35.51 -7.59 23.27
N GLY A 692 -35.38 -8.82 22.72
CA GLY A 692 -34.25 -9.19 21.87
C GLY A 692 -34.08 -8.33 20.60
N TYR A 693 -35.19 -7.84 20.04
CA TYR A 693 -35.15 -6.90 18.91
C TYR A 693 -34.98 -5.44 19.37
N LEU A 694 -35.51 -5.08 20.54
CA LEU A 694 -35.48 -3.69 21.02
C LEU A 694 -34.09 -3.21 21.35
N ILE A 695 -33.25 -4.07 21.95
CA ILE A 695 -31.87 -3.70 22.34
C ILE A 695 -31.03 -3.32 21.12
N PRO A 696 -30.86 -4.16 20.08
CA PRO A 696 -30.10 -3.77 18.88
C PRO A 696 -30.75 -2.60 18.17
N ALA A 697 -32.07 -2.52 18.06
CA ALA A 697 -32.78 -1.42 17.45
C ALA A 697 -32.47 -0.07 18.14
N ALA A 698 -32.45 -0.05 19.48
CA ALA A 698 -32.08 1.12 20.26
C ALA A 698 -30.62 1.56 19.98
N ILE A 699 -29.69 0.60 19.96
CA ILE A 699 -28.27 0.86 19.65
C ILE A 699 -28.13 1.44 18.24
N ILE A 700 -28.82 0.86 17.24
CA ILE A 700 -28.76 1.33 15.85
C ILE A 700 -29.38 2.73 15.72
N VAL A 701 -30.49 3.02 16.39
CA VAL A 701 -31.11 4.35 16.37
C VAL A 701 -30.18 5.40 17.02
N LEU A 702 -29.60 5.09 18.19
CA LEU A 702 -28.63 5.97 18.84
C LEU A 702 -27.40 6.17 17.96
N GLY A 703 -26.90 5.11 17.33
CA GLY A 703 -25.81 5.17 16.37
C GLY A 703 -26.13 6.04 15.16
N ALA A 704 -27.35 5.92 14.60
CA ALA A 704 -27.77 6.75 13.48
C ALA A 704 -27.87 8.24 13.87
N ILE A 705 -28.37 8.56 15.05
CA ILE A 705 -28.37 9.92 15.59
C ILE A 705 -26.93 10.42 15.77
N SER A 706 -26.05 9.60 16.34
CA SER A 706 -24.63 9.93 16.52
C SER A 706 -23.93 10.15 15.17
N MET A 707 -24.26 9.34 14.17
CA MET A 707 -23.71 9.46 12.83
C MET A 707 -24.11 10.80 12.17
N MET A 708 -25.33 11.28 12.42
CA MET A 708 -25.80 12.59 11.91
C MET A 708 -25.23 13.78 12.69
N THR A 709 -24.88 13.61 13.94
CA THR A 709 -24.46 14.72 14.84
C THR A 709 -22.94 14.77 15.01
N ILE A 710 -22.30 13.64 15.17
CA ILE A 710 -20.87 13.50 15.51
C ILE A 710 -20.08 13.01 14.29
N GLY A 711 -20.69 12.17 13.43
CA GLY A 711 -20.07 11.55 12.28
C GLY A 711 -19.21 10.31 12.64
N LEU A 712 -18.61 9.71 11.61
CA LEU A 712 -17.60 8.66 11.71
C LEU A 712 -16.21 9.30 11.67
N ASN A 713 -15.27 8.70 12.40
CA ASN A 713 -13.85 9.04 12.26
C ASN A 713 -13.27 8.23 11.09
N ASN A 714 -13.34 8.78 9.89
CA ASN A 714 -12.81 8.12 8.70
C ASN A 714 -11.30 8.29 8.64
N GLY A 715 -10.59 7.18 8.45
CA GLY A 715 -9.15 7.18 8.17
C GLY A 715 -8.82 7.73 6.78
N ILE A 716 -7.55 8.00 6.53
CA ILE A 716 -7.07 8.51 5.24
C ILE A 716 -7.33 7.53 4.08
N ASP A 717 -7.52 6.24 4.35
CA ASP A 717 -7.91 5.24 3.35
C ASP A 717 -9.25 5.59 2.65
N PHE A 718 -10.13 6.34 3.32
CA PHE A 718 -11.45 6.72 2.82
C PHE A 718 -11.61 8.22 2.53
N THR A 719 -10.71 9.05 3.04
CA THR A 719 -10.75 10.50 2.86
C THR A 719 -9.66 11.03 1.95
N GLY A 720 -8.62 10.24 1.73
CA GLY A 720 -7.35 10.71 1.25
C GLY A 720 -6.63 11.52 2.33
N GLY A 721 -5.32 11.67 2.20
CA GLY A 721 -4.52 12.42 3.16
C GLY A 721 -3.14 11.81 3.40
N ARG A 722 -2.46 12.37 4.37
CA ARG A 722 -1.16 11.90 4.86
C ARG A 722 -1.21 11.70 6.37
N ASN A 723 -0.60 10.62 6.84
CA ASN A 723 -0.39 10.31 8.25
C ASN A 723 1.12 10.25 8.53
N TYR A 724 1.55 10.87 9.62
CA TYR A 724 2.91 10.77 10.12
C TYR A 724 2.86 10.31 11.58
N VAL A 725 3.59 9.25 11.89
CA VAL A 725 3.77 8.80 13.28
C VAL A 725 5.09 9.38 13.78
N ILE A 726 5.00 10.30 14.70
CA ILE A 726 6.16 11.02 15.27
C ILE A 726 6.34 10.56 16.71
N ARG A 727 7.59 10.18 17.06
CA ARG A 727 7.98 9.80 18.40
C ARG A 727 8.93 10.86 18.97
N PHE A 728 8.57 11.41 20.09
CA PHE A 728 9.37 12.41 20.81
C PHE A 728 10.22 11.76 21.91
N ASN A 729 11.26 12.46 22.37
CA ASN A 729 12.08 12.02 23.50
C ASN A 729 11.45 12.35 24.87
N GLN A 730 10.24 12.93 24.86
CA GLN A 730 9.48 13.33 26.03
C GLN A 730 7.99 13.08 25.84
N GLU A 731 7.24 12.96 26.91
CA GLU A 731 5.78 12.88 26.85
C GLU A 731 5.19 14.18 26.30
N VAL A 732 4.27 14.07 25.34
CA VAL A 732 3.63 15.20 24.66
C VAL A 732 2.12 15.14 24.78
N LYS A 733 1.49 16.31 24.86
CA LYS A 733 0.02 16.40 24.81
C LYS A 733 -0.44 16.62 23.37
N THR A 734 -1.40 15.84 22.94
CA THR A 734 -1.95 15.92 21.58
C THR A 734 -2.50 17.29 21.22
N ASP A 735 -3.10 18.00 22.18
CA ASP A 735 -3.64 19.33 21.94
C ASP A 735 -2.53 20.38 21.74
N ASP A 736 -1.41 20.28 22.45
CA ASP A 736 -0.27 21.16 22.27
C ASP A 736 0.35 20.97 20.89
N VAL A 737 0.58 19.70 20.47
CA VAL A 737 1.11 19.36 19.13
C VAL A 737 0.14 19.84 18.04
N ARG A 738 -1.17 19.64 18.23
CA ARG A 738 -2.18 20.11 17.27
C ARG A 738 -2.12 21.63 17.10
N ASN A 739 -2.11 22.38 18.19
CA ASN A 739 -2.10 23.84 18.15
C ASN A 739 -0.85 24.40 17.44
N MET A 740 0.29 23.72 17.61
CA MET A 740 1.55 24.09 16.95
C MET A 740 1.50 23.84 15.44
N LEU A 741 0.89 22.75 15.02
CA LEU A 741 0.82 22.33 13.61
C LEU A 741 -0.33 22.98 12.84
N ASP A 742 -1.46 23.31 13.48
CA ASP A 742 -2.61 23.96 12.85
C ASP A 742 -2.22 25.27 12.15
N ALA A 743 -1.32 26.04 12.74
CA ALA A 743 -0.82 27.28 12.16
C ALA A 743 0.06 27.08 10.91
N GLN A 744 0.71 25.92 10.79
CA GLN A 744 1.62 25.60 9.69
C GLN A 744 0.93 24.89 8.51
N LEU A 745 -0.16 24.18 8.79
CA LEU A 745 -0.86 23.30 7.83
C LEU A 745 -2.31 23.77 7.59
N ASP A 746 -2.58 25.07 7.67
CA ASP A 746 -3.87 25.73 7.36
C ASP A 746 -5.09 25.12 8.09
N GLY A 747 -4.91 24.68 9.34
CA GLY A 747 -5.98 24.11 10.17
C GLY A 747 -6.49 22.74 9.76
N SER A 748 -5.77 22.04 8.87
CA SER A 748 -6.14 20.71 8.36
C SER A 748 -5.44 19.56 9.09
N VAL A 749 -5.26 19.68 10.43
CA VAL A 749 -4.47 18.74 11.22
C VAL A 749 -5.33 18.02 12.26
N SER A 750 -5.22 16.68 12.28
CA SER A 750 -5.71 15.83 13.36
C SER A 750 -4.53 15.18 14.08
N VAL A 751 -4.44 15.35 15.39
CA VAL A 751 -3.38 14.73 16.20
C VAL A 751 -4.00 13.80 17.23
N ILE A 752 -3.54 12.56 17.23
CA ILE A 752 -3.99 11.52 18.16
C ILE A 752 -2.78 10.81 18.77
N GLN A 753 -2.89 10.44 20.04
CA GLN A 753 -1.87 9.62 20.70
C GLN A 753 -1.91 8.18 20.20
N ILE A 754 -0.75 7.60 19.91
CA ILE A 754 -0.61 6.20 19.54
C ILE A 754 0.37 5.50 20.49
N GLY A 755 -0.11 4.48 21.20
CA GLY A 755 0.74 3.69 22.09
C GLY A 755 1.15 4.47 23.35
N THR A 756 2.41 4.84 23.42
CA THR A 756 3.02 5.55 24.54
C THR A 756 2.75 7.07 24.52
N ALA A 757 2.93 7.76 25.62
CA ALA A 757 2.64 9.19 25.73
C ALA A 757 3.64 10.08 24.95
N ASP A 758 4.75 9.52 24.52
CA ASP A 758 5.79 10.15 23.69
C ASP A 758 5.52 10.02 22.18
N GLN A 759 4.42 9.35 21.78
CA GLN A 759 4.16 9.05 20.36
C GLN A 759 2.80 9.56 19.92
N VAL A 760 2.78 10.31 18.81
CA VAL A 760 1.55 10.84 18.21
C VAL A 760 1.48 10.51 16.73
N ARG A 761 0.25 10.36 16.22
CA ARG A 761 -0.04 10.37 14.79
C ARG A 761 -0.63 11.72 14.40
N VAL A 762 0.00 12.33 13.42
CA VAL A 762 -0.44 13.57 12.79
C VAL A 762 -1.04 13.22 11.43
N SER A 763 -2.32 13.53 11.23
CA SER A 763 -3.03 13.34 9.98
C SER A 763 -3.35 14.69 9.36
N THR A 764 -3.10 14.85 8.05
CA THR A 764 -3.38 16.08 7.31
C THR A 764 -3.87 15.81 5.90
N ASN A 765 -4.73 16.67 5.38
CA ASN A 765 -5.16 16.70 3.99
C ASN A 765 -4.61 17.93 3.22
N TYR A 766 -3.57 18.57 3.78
CA TYR A 766 -2.91 19.71 3.17
C TYR A 766 -2.44 19.38 1.74
N LYS A 767 -2.79 20.21 0.77
CA LYS A 767 -2.47 20.03 -0.67
C LYS A 767 -2.68 18.59 -1.19
N ILE A 768 -3.77 17.93 -0.78
CA ILE A 768 -4.01 16.51 -1.12
C ILE A 768 -4.21 16.28 -2.61
N ASN A 769 -4.70 17.27 -3.35
CA ASN A 769 -4.94 17.19 -4.80
C ASN A 769 -3.69 17.51 -5.63
N ASP A 770 -2.62 17.93 -4.99
CA ASP A 770 -1.35 18.25 -5.65
C ASP A 770 -0.46 17.00 -5.67
N ASN A 771 -0.09 16.56 -6.87
CA ASN A 771 0.72 15.36 -7.08
C ASN A 771 2.22 15.68 -7.23
N ASP A 772 2.64 16.94 -6.99
CA ASP A 772 4.05 17.31 -7.05
C ASP A 772 4.83 16.61 -5.94
N PRO A 773 5.92 15.90 -6.25
CA PRO A 773 6.78 15.26 -5.26
C PRO A 773 7.35 16.21 -4.20
N THR A 774 7.48 17.49 -4.52
CA THR A 774 8.00 18.53 -3.61
C THR A 774 7.04 18.84 -2.45
N VAL A 775 5.74 18.57 -2.61
CA VAL A 775 4.73 18.78 -1.56
C VAL A 775 4.98 17.92 -0.33
N ASP A 776 5.47 16.71 -0.50
CA ASP A 776 5.77 15.82 0.63
C ASP A 776 6.93 16.39 1.47
N GLN A 777 7.97 16.91 0.82
CA GLN A 777 9.08 17.60 1.49
C GLN A 777 8.62 18.93 2.15
N GLU A 778 7.73 19.67 1.49
CA GLU A 778 7.14 20.88 2.09
C GLU A 778 6.40 20.55 3.38
N ILE A 779 5.62 19.48 3.41
CA ILE A 779 4.89 19.05 4.61
C ILE A 779 5.86 18.61 5.72
N GLU A 780 6.89 17.84 5.38
CA GLU A 780 7.91 17.41 6.35
C GLU A 780 8.66 18.61 6.94
N ASN A 781 9.00 19.60 6.13
CA ASN A 781 9.56 20.87 6.61
C ASN A 781 8.59 21.60 7.55
N LYS A 782 7.32 21.72 7.20
CA LYS A 782 6.29 22.36 8.04
C LYS A 782 6.05 21.61 9.35
N LEU A 783 6.06 20.26 9.30
CA LEU A 783 5.99 19.43 10.50
C LEU A 783 7.20 19.68 11.39
N PHE A 784 8.42 19.66 10.84
CA PHE A 784 9.65 19.92 11.56
C PHE A 784 9.65 21.30 12.25
N GLU A 785 9.37 22.37 11.50
CA GLU A 785 9.30 23.72 12.06
C GLU A 785 8.20 23.86 13.14
N GLY A 786 7.05 23.19 12.93
CA GLY A 786 5.95 23.23 13.89
C GLY A 786 6.27 22.54 15.21
N VAL A 787 6.95 21.40 15.19
CA VAL A 787 7.29 20.64 16.41
C VAL A 787 8.70 20.89 16.94
N LYS A 788 9.47 21.79 16.33
CA LYS A 788 10.88 22.07 16.66
C LYS A 788 11.14 22.35 18.15
N SER A 789 10.18 22.97 18.82
CA SER A 789 10.26 23.25 20.25
C SER A 789 10.17 22.00 21.15
N LEU A 790 9.69 20.89 20.61
CA LEU A 790 9.54 19.61 21.31
C LEU A 790 10.69 18.64 21.02
N LEU A 791 11.58 19.01 20.09
CA LEU A 791 12.74 18.22 19.67
C LEU A 791 13.99 18.66 20.46
N PRO A 792 15.02 17.81 20.57
CA PRO A 792 16.31 18.16 21.12
C PRO A 792 16.96 19.35 20.40
N GLU A 793 17.72 20.21 21.13
CA GLU A 793 18.45 21.31 20.52
C GLU A 793 19.48 20.79 19.49
N GLY A 794 19.46 21.33 18.27
CA GLY A 794 20.39 20.97 17.21
C GLY A 794 19.89 19.86 16.28
N THR A 795 18.66 19.33 16.48
CA THR A 795 18.07 18.36 15.55
C THR A 795 17.95 18.97 14.15
N THR A 796 18.46 18.26 13.14
CA THR A 796 18.32 18.64 11.72
C THR A 796 17.05 18.07 11.13
N LEU A 797 16.64 18.58 9.95
CA LEU A 797 15.48 18.04 9.23
C LEU A 797 15.69 16.55 8.85
N ASP A 798 16.88 16.20 8.39
CA ASP A 798 17.24 14.84 8.03
C ASP A 798 17.17 13.89 9.24
N GLU A 799 17.65 14.32 10.40
CA GLU A 799 17.50 13.56 11.64
C GLU A 799 16.03 13.46 12.08
N PHE A 800 15.22 14.50 11.88
CA PHE A 800 13.79 14.47 12.17
C PHE A 800 13.06 13.45 11.31
N THR A 801 13.29 13.46 9.99
CA THR A 801 12.63 12.54 9.06
C THR A 801 13.08 11.10 9.23
N THR A 802 14.35 10.85 9.57
CA THR A 802 14.92 9.50 9.68
C THR A 802 14.74 8.87 11.06
N THR A 803 14.76 9.68 12.14
CA THR A 803 14.77 9.18 13.52
C THR A 803 13.44 9.39 14.23
N PHE A 804 12.85 10.58 14.11
CA PHE A 804 11.62 10.94 14.84
C PHE A 804 10.35 10.54 14.09
N ILE A 805 10.32 10.59 12.76
CA ILE A 805 9.23 10.04 11.95
C ILE A 805 9.39 8.53 11.88
N GLN A 806 8.58 7.81 12.66
CA GLN A 806 8.60 6.35 12.72
C GLN A 806 7.84 5.68 11.57
N SER A 807 6.85 6.37 11.03
CA SER A 807 6.05 5.90 9.89
C SER A 807 5.42 7.07 9.18
N SER A 808 5.33 6.98 7.85
CA SER A 808 4.54 7.89 7.03
C SER A 808 3.63 7.10 6.11
N GLN A 809 2.42 7.62 5.89
CA GLN A 809 1.43 7.02 5.00
C GLN A 809 0.79 8.13 4.17
N LYS A 810 0.63 7.89 2.87
CA LYS A 810 -0.01 8.80 1.91
C LYS A 810 -1.06 8.02 1.13
N VAL A 811 -2.26 8.57 1.01
CA VAL A 811 -3.32 8.02 0.17
C VAL A 811 -3.90 9.15 -0.67
N GLY A 812 -3.80 9.03 -1.98
CA GLY A 812 -4.38 9.99 -2.92
C GLY A 812 -5.92 9.89 -2.96
N PRO A 813 -6.62 10.97 -3.36
CA PRO A 813 -8.09 11.01 -3.37
C PRO A 813 -8.71 9.92 -4.26
N SER A 814 -8.16 9.69 -5.45
CA SER A 814 -8.66 8.66 -6.37
C SER A 814 -8.55 7.25 -5.77
N MET A 815 -7.46 6.97 -5.07
CA MET A 815 -7.26 5.70 -4.40
C MET A 815 -8.21 5.52 -3.21
N ALA A 816 -8.45 6.59 -2.44
CA ALA A 816 -9.39 6.57 -1.32
C ALA A 816 -10.83 6.26 -1.78
N ASP A 817 -11.28 6.84 -2.87
CA ASP A 817 -12.61 6.56 -3.43
C ASP A 817 -12.73 5.12 -3.95
N ASP A 818 -11.70 4.59 -4.60
CA ASP A 818 -11.67 3.19 -5.05
C ASP A 818 -11.72 2.22 -3.87
N ILE A 819 -10.92 2.46 -2.82
CA ILE A 819 -10.93 1.66 -1.59
C ILE A 819 -12.32 1.68 -0.94
N LYS A 820 -12.96 2.84 -0.83
CA LYS A 820 -14.28 3.00 -0.25
C LYS A 820 -15.35 2.22 -1.03
N ASN A 821 -15.35 2.32 -2.35
CA ASN A 821 -16.28 1.60 -3.22
C ASN A 821 -16.05 0.08 -3.15
N ALA A 822 -14.81 -0.38 -3.21
CA ALA A 822 -14.46 -1.78 -3.06
C ALA A 822 -14.87 -2.34 -1.69
N ALA A 823 -14.65 -1.59 -0.61
CA ALA A 823 -15.04 -1.97 0.75
C ALA A 823 -16.57 -2.14 0.89
N PHE A 824 -17.36 -1.20 0.37
CA PHE A 824 -18.81 -1.31 0.38
C PHE A 824 -19.30 -2.53 -0.41
N LEU A 825 -18.75 -2.72 -1.62
CA LEU A 825 -19.10 -3.84 -2.47
C LEU A 825 -18.73 -5.17 -1.83
N ALA A 826 -17.57 -5.27 -1.19
CA ALA A 826 -17.11 -6.47 -0.50
C ALA A 826 -18.06 -6.91 0.63
N VAL A 827 -18.49 -5.95 1.46
CA VAL A 827 -19.43 -6.24 2.57
C VAL A 827 -20.78 -6.72 2.03
N VAL A 828 -21.36 -6.02 1.03
CA VAL A 828 -22.63 -6.40 0.41
C VAL A 828 -22.52 -7.76 -0.27
N PHE A 829 -21.44 -8.01 -1.00
CA PHE A 829 -21.19 -9.26 -1.70
C PHE A 829 -21.01 -10.43 -0.72
N ALA A 830 -20.25 -10.24 0.36
CA ALA A 830 -20.09 -11.26 1.42
C ALA A 830 -21.44 -11.62 2.06
N MET A 831 -22.25 -10.64 2.43
CA MET A 831 -23.57 -10.85 3.00
C MET A 831 -24.48 -11.64 2.04
N PHE A 832 -24.43 -11.32 0.75
CA PHE A 832 -25.20 -12.02 -0.29
C PHE A 832 -24.72 -13.49 -0.45
N CYS A 833 -23.40 -13.70 -0.58
CA CYS A 833 -22.81 -15.04 -0.68
C CYS A 833 -23.20 -15.92 0.51
N MET A 834 -23.19 -15.35 1.73
CA MET A 834 -23.59 -16.06 2.94
C MET A 834 -25.07 -16.40 2.96
N ALA A 835 -25.93 -15.46 2.59
CA ALA A 835 -27.36 -15.72 2.50
C ALA A 835 -27.67 -16.81 1.45
N ALA A 836 -27.00 -16.76 0.30
CA ALA A 836 -27.11 -17.77 -0.75
C ALA A 836 -26.63 -19.15 -0.28
N TYR A 837 -25.47 -19.21 0.41
CA TYR A 837 -24.96 -20.45 0.98
C TYR A 837 -25.96 -21.10 1.96
N ILE A 838 -26.52 -20.31 2.89
CA ILE A 838 -27.49 -20.80 3.87
C ILE A 838 -28.76 -21.28 3.16
N LEU A 839 -29.23 -20.58 2.12
CA LEU A 839 -30.38 -20.99 1.32
C LEU A 839 -30.15 -22.35 0.66
N LEU A 840 -28.99 -22.55 0.06
CA LEU A 840 -28.61 -23.81 -0.60
C LEU A 840 -28.48 -24.94 0.43
N ARG A 841 -27.90 -24.65 1.60
CA ARG A 841 -27.64 -25.66 2.65
C ARG A 841 -28.88 -26.12 3.38
N PHE A 842 -29.78 -25.21 3.76
CA PHE A 842 -30.96 -25.51 4.53
C PHE A 842 -32.22 -25.67 3.68
N ARG A 843 -32.19 -25.19 2.42
CA ARG A 843 -33.34 -25.27 1.49
C ARG A 843 -34.65 -24.65 2.04
N ASP A 844 -34.52 -23.73 2.98
CA ASP A 844 -35.64 -22.97 3.54
C ASP A 844 -35.24 -21.49 3.66
N ILE A 845 -35.96 -20.63 2.94
CA ILE A 845 -35.71 -19.18 2.89
C ILE A 845 -35.82 -18.52 4.28
N SER A 846 -36.58 -19.13 5.21
CA SER A 846 -36.75 -18.60 6.57
C SER A 846 -35.42 -18.57 7.34
N PHE A 847 -34.61 -19.60 7.20
CA PHE A 847 -33.25 -19.63 7.79
C PHE A 847 -32.30 -18.65 7.14
N SER A 848 -32.34 -18.52 5.79
CA SER A 848 -31.48 -17.57 5.07
C SER A 848 -31.79 -16.12 5.46
N VAL A 849 -33.06 -15.75 5.50
CA VAL A 849 -33.48 -14.40 5.92
C VAL A 849 -33.13 -14.12 7.38
N GLY A 850 -33.32 -15.12 8.27
CA GLY A 850 -32.95 -15.00 9.69
C GLY A 850 -31.44 -14.74 9.88
N ALA A 851 -30.59 -15.47 9.16
CA ALA A 851 -29.16 -15.31 9.22
C ALA A 851 -28.71 -13.97 8.62
N PHE A 852 -29.26 -13.61 7.47
CA PHE A 852 -28.98 -12.30 6.83
C PHE A 852 -29.33 -11.14 7.79
N ALA A 853 -30.52 -11.19 8.42
CA ALA A 853 -30.93 -10.17 9.36
C ALA A 853 -30.01 -10.11 10.60
N SER A 854 -29.56 -11.25 11.11
CA SER A 854 -28.61 -11.32 12.23
C SER A 854 -27.29 -10.63 11.89
N VAL A 855 -26.72 -10.93 10.73
CA VAL A 855 -25.46 -10.33 10.27
C VAL A 855 -25.61 -8.85 10.05
N ALA A 856 -26.69 -8.42 9.38
CA ALA A 856 -26.96 -7.00 9.15
C ALA A 856 -27.09 -6.23 10.47
N VAL A 857 -27.80 -6.76 11.45
CA VAL A 857 -27.94 -6.16 12.78
C VAL A 857 -26.59 -6.11 13.49
N THR A 858 -25.79 -7.17 13.44
CA THR A 858 -24.46 -7.20 14.05
C THR A 858 -23.56 -6.11 13.45
N THR A 859 -23.50 -6.02 12.13
CA THR A 859 -22.70 -5.00 11.41
C THR A 859 -23.15 -3.58 11.75
N LEU A 860 -24.48 -3.31 11.72
CA LEU A 860 -25.01 -1.99 12.05
C LEU A 860 -24.75 -1.61 13.52
N CYS A 861 -24.83 -2.55 14.45
CA CYS A 861 -24.50 -2.30 15.85
C CYS A 861 -23.02 -1.93 16.03
N ILE A 862 -22.09 -2.63 15.34
CA ILE A 862 -20.65 -2.32 15.42
C ILE A 862 -20.39 -0.90 14.90
N ILE A 863 -20.93 -0.55 13.73
CA ILE A 863 -20.83 0.79 13.18
C ILE A 863 -21.40 1.82 14.17
N SER A 864 -22.55 1.51 14.82
CA SER A 864 -23.16 2.38 15.83
C SER A 864 -22.25 2.59 17.04
N PHE A 865 -21.56 1.55 17.51
CA PHE A 865 -20.59 1.70 18.61
C PHE A 865 -19.38 2.55 18.19
N TYR A 866 -18.93 2.43 16.96
CA TYR A 866 -17.82 3.27 16.44
C TYR A 866 -18.22 4.75 16.42
N THR A 867 -19.42 5.10 15.96
CA THR A 867 -19.91 6.49 15.98
C THR A 867 -20.13 7.05 17.40
N LEU A 868 -20.51 6.20 18.36
CA LEU A 868 -20.80 6.62 19.73
C LEU A 868 -19.55 6.76 20.60
N LEU A 869 -18.52 5.93 20.36
CA LEU A 869 -17.42 5.75 21.32
C LEU A 869 -16.09 6.39 20.87
N TRP A 870 -15.90 6.78 19.61
CA TRP A 870 -14.61 7.23 19.10
C TRP A 870 -14.04 8.50 19.79
N LYS A 871 -14.93 9.34 20.35
CA LYS A 871 -14.52 10.51 21.15
C LYS A 871 -14.33 10.21 22.64
N VAL A 872 -14.74 9.03 23.09
CA VAL A 872 -14.79 8.67 24.50
C VAL A 872 -13.63 7.75 24.90
N LEU A 873 -13.27 6.83 24.00
CA LEU A 873 -12.25 5.84 24.27
C LEU A 873 -10.83 6.42 24.03
N PRO A 874 -9.83 6.02 24.84
CA PRO A 874 -8.48 6.55 24.79
C PRO A 874 -7.61 5.89 23.71
N PHE A 875 -8.18 5.41 22.61
CA PHE A 875 -7.46 4.85 21.48
C PHE A 875 -8.17 5.19 20.17
N SER A 876 -7.43 5.19 19.07
CA SER A 876 -7.98 5.48 17.75
C SER A 876 -9.04 4.47 17.35
N MET A 877 -10.23 4.95 17.00
CA MET A 877 -11.33 4.17 16.43
C MET A 877 -11.61 4.68 15.01
N GLU A 878 -10.59 4.64 14.17
CA GLU A 878 -10.74 5.03 12.76
C GLU A 878 -11.44 3.92 11.98
N VAL A 879 -12.25 4.36 11.02
CA VAL A 879 -12.84 3.50 10.00
C VAL A 879 -11.89 3.53 8.81
N ASP A 880 -11.10 2.48 8.68
CA ASP A 880 -10.08 2.25 7.67
C ASP A 880 -10.29 0.89 6.98
N GLN A 881 -9.38 0.47 6.13
CA GLN A 881 -9.43 -0.85 5.50
C GLN A 881 -9.42 -1.98 6.54
N THR A 882 -8.71 -1.82 7.67
CA THR A 882 -8.63 -2.86 8.72
C THR A 882 -9.96 -3.03 9.43
N PHE A 883 -10.71 -1.95 9.64
CA PHE A 883 -12.07 -2.01 10.16
C PHE A 883 -13.01 -2.82 9.23
N ILE A 884 -12.91 -2.63 7.91
CA ILE A 884 -13.70 -3.42 6.94
C ILE A 884 -13.32 -4.91 7.01
N ALA A 885 -12.03 -5.21 7.16
CA ALA A 885 -11.57 -6.58 7.36
C ALA A 885 -12.15 -7.20 8.65
N ALA A 886 -12.26 -6.42 9.74
CA ALA A 886 -12.92 -6.86 10.96
C ALA A 886 -14.41 -7.15 10.73
N ILE A 887 -15.14 -6.25 10.06
CA ILE A 887 -16.56 -6.46 9.72
C ILE A 887 -16.75 -7.73 8.90
N LEU A 888 -15.98 -7.93 7.85
CA LEU A 888 -16.06 -9.13 7.01
C LEU A 888 -15.75 -10.40 7.82
N THR A 889 -14.74 -10.35 8.68
CA THR A 889 -14.39 -11.46 9.56
C THR A 889 -15.54 -11.81 10.52
N ILE A 890 -16.17 -10.80 11.10
CA ILE A 890 -17.31 -10.96 12.01
C ILE A 890 -18.52 -11.54 11.28
N ILE A 891 -18.76 -11.15 10.04
CA ILE A 891 -19.81 -11.73 9.18
C ILE A 891 -19.62 -13.24 9.09
N GLY A 892 -18.40 -13.70 8.77
CA GLY A 892 -18.07 -15.12 8.70
C GLY A 892 -18.24 -15.84 10.03
N TYR A 893 -17.73 -15.25 11.11
CA TYR A 893 -17.79 -15.83 12.46
C TYR A 893 -19.24 -15.91 13.00
N SER A 894 -20.01 -14.85 12.87
CA SER A 894 -21.41 -14.80 13.37
C SER A 894 -22.31 -15.82 12.64
N ILE A 895 -22.07 -16.03 11.35
CA ILE A 895 -22.80 -17.04 10.58
C ILE A 895 -22.43 -18.46 11.03
N ASN A 896 -21.19 -18.71 11.42
CA ASN A 896 -20.77 -20.00 11.94
C ASN A 896 -21.68 -20.46 13.11
N ASP A 897 -21.84 -19.63 14.14
CA ASP A 897 -22.70 -19.89 15.26
C ASP A 897 -24.15 -20.09 14.81
N THR A 898 -24.64 -19.25 13.90
CA THR A 898 -26.01 -19.32 13.38
C THR A 898 -26.27 -20.62 12.62
N VAL A 899 -25.35 -21.08 11.80
CA VAL A 899 -25.47 -22.34 11.03
C VAL A 899 -25.60 -23.53 11.95
N VAL A 900 -24.80 -23.58 13.01
CA VAL A 900 -24.85 -24.71 13.95
C VAL A 900 -26.13 -24.73 14.78
N VAL A 901 -26.59 -23.56 15.22
CA VAL A 901 -27.92 -23.47 15.90
C VAL A 901 -29.02 -23.90 14.94
N PHE A 902 -28.99 -23.50 13.69
CA PHE A 902 -29.98 -23.89 12.68
C PHE A 902 -29.90 -25.38 12.32
N ASP A 903 -28.70 -25.96 12.27
CA ASP A 903 -28.57 -27.42 12.09
C ASP A 903 -29.17 -28.19 13.23
N ARG A 904 -28.97 -27.75 14.49
CA ARG A 904 -29.62 -28.34 15.67
C ARG A 904 -31.14 -28.20 15.66
N ILE A 905 -31.65 -27.03 15.27
CA ILE A 905 -33.10 -26.82 15.11
C ILE A 905 -33.66 -27.78 14.07
N ARG A 906 -32.98 -27.92 12.91
CA ARG A 906 -33.42 -28.86 11.85
C ARG A 906 -33.40 -30.31 12.33
N GLU A 907 -32.33 -30.72 13.02
CA GLU A 907 -32.24 -32.06 13.65
C GLU A 907 -33.38 -32.30 14.61
N THR A 908 -33.64 -31.38 15.55
CA THR A 908 -34.67 -31.51 16.58
C THR A 908 -36.10 -31.54 15.97
N ILE A 909 -36.31 -30.72 14.91
CA ILE A 909 -37.56 -30.75 14.14
C ILE A 909 -37.76 -32.11 13.46
N GLY A 910 -36.70 -32.73 12.96
CA GLY A 910 -36.74 -34.07 12.36
C GLY A 910 -37.04 -35.16 13.39
N LEU A 911 -36.47 -35.06 14.57
CA LEU A 911 -36.71 -36.01 15.68
C LEU A 911 -38.13 -35.91 16.26
N TYR A 912 -38.67 -34.69 16.34
CA TYR A 912 -40.01 -34.46 16.98
C TYR A 912 -40.99 -33.73 16.03
N PRO A 913 -41.39 -34.34 14.90
CA PRO A 913 -42.17 -33.66 13.84
C PRO A 913 -43.59 -33.25 14.29
N LYS A 914 -44.13 -33.91 15.31
CA LYS A 914 -45.48 -33.65 15.83
C LYS A 914 -45.55 -32.66 17.00
N ARG A 915 -44.39 -32.27 17.58
CA ARG A 915 -44.35 -31.30 18.69
C ARG A 915 -44.53 -29.86 18.16
N ASP A 916 -45.04 -28.99 19.07
CA ASP A 916 -45.15 -27.56 18.74
C ASP A 916 -43.80 -26.96 18.38
N ARG A 917 -43.77 -26.28 17.26
CA ARG A 917 -42.55 -25.64 16.72
C ARG A 917 -41.89 -24.67 17.68
N TYR A 918 -42.70 -23.95 18.48
CA TYR A 918 -42.16 -23.02 19.49
C TYR A 918 -41.34 -23.79 20.54
N GLN A 919 -41.89 -24.89 21.07
CA GLN A 919 -41.15 -25.67 22.06
C GLN A 919 -39.92 -26.34 21.48
N VAL A 920 -40.04 -26.94 20.30
CA VAL A 920 -38.93 -27.63 19.63
C VAL A 920 -37.76 -26.68 19.35
N ILE A 921 -38.03 -25.48 18.86
CA ILE A 921 -36.98 -24.49 18.56
C ILE A 921 -36.36 -23.95 19.86
N ASN A 922 -37.18 -23.67 20.88
CA ASN A 922 -36.66 -23.21 22.17
C ASN A 922 -35.83 -24.28 22.90
N ASP A 923 -36.24 -25.56 22.82
CA ASP A 923 -35.48 -26.70 23.37
C ASP A 923 -34.14 -26.87 22.62
N ALA A 924 -34.14 -26.72 21.28
CA ALA A 924 -32.93 -26.74 20.45
C ALA A 924 -31.95 -25.64 20.86
N LEU A 925 -32.43 -24.39 21.05
CA LEU A 925 -31.62 -23.28 21.53
C LEU A 925 -30.98 -23.55 22.90
N ASN A 926 -31.78 -24.05 23.85
CA ASN A 926 -31.28 -24.40 25.19
C ASN A 926 -30.21 -25.51 25.12
N SER A 927 -30.38 -26.49 24.22
CA SER A 927 -29.41 -27.58 24.07
C SER A 927 -28.07 -27.14 23.45
N THR A 928 -28.06 -26.06 22.69
CA THR A 928 -26.83 -25.51 22.07
C THR A 928 -26.14 -24.45 22.93
N LEU A 929 -26.76 -23.97 23.99
CA LEU A 929 -26.30 -22.85 24.79
C LEU A 929 -24.90 -23.06 25.40
N SER A 930 -24.65 -24.24 25.99
CA SER A 930 -23.33 -24.57 26.57
C SER A 930 -22.21 -24.47 25.50
N ARG A 931 -22.48 -24.99 24.32
CA ARG A 931 -21.54 -24.95 23.21
C ARG A 931 -21.32 -23.52 22.72
N THR A 932 -22.38 -22.78 22.36
CA THR A 932 -22.31 -21.42 21.88
C THR A 932 -21.55 -20.51 22.86
N PHE A 933 -21.81 -20.70 24.19
CA PHE A 933 -21.07 -19.98 25.21
C PHE A 933 -19.57 -20.31 25.21
N ASN A 934 -19.20 -21.58 25.14
CA ASN A 934 -17.81 -22.02 25.16
C ASN A 934 -17.03 -21.55 23.91
N THR A 935 -17.64 -21.66 22.72
CA THR A 935 -16.99 -21.22 21.47
C THR A 935 -16.78 -19.71 21.44
N SER A 936 -17.79 -18.93 21.86
CA SER A 936 -17.67 -17.48 21.96
C SER A 936 -16.67 -17.07 23.03
N LEU A 937 -16.63 -17.76 24.19
CA LEU A 937 -15.71 -17.45 25.27
C LEU A 937 -14.26 -17.74 24.91
N THR A 938 -13.98 -18.89 24.26
CA THR A 938 -12.62 -19.23 23.81
C THR A 938 -12.09 -18.20 22.83
N THR A 939 -12.90 -17.82 21.84
CA THR A 939 -12.50 -16.80 20.85
C THR A 939 -12.40 -15.41 21.49
N LEU A 940 -13.30 -15.06 22.41
CA LEU A 940 -13.26 -13.79 23.13
C LEU A 940 -11.99 -13.64 23.97
N VAL A 941 -11.57 -14.69 24.70
CA VAL A 941 -10.31 -14.67 25.49
C VAL A 941 -9.13 -14.44 24.59
N VAL A 942 -9.07 -15.10 23.44
CA VAL A 942 -8.00 -14.95 22.46
C VAL A 942 -7.95 -13.52 21.92
N VAL A 943 -9.07 -12.97 21.45
CA VAL A 943 -9.15 -11.62 20.91
C VAL A 943 -8.87 -10.56 21.99
N LEU A 944 -9.29 -10.80 23.22
CA LEU A 944 -9.00 -9.91 24.37
C LEU A 944 -7.50 -9.85 24.65
N CYS A 945 -6.76 -10.96 24.54
CA CYS A 945 -5.29 -10.94 24.68
C CYS A 945 -4.65 -10.04 23.62
N ILE A 946 -5.09 -10.13 22.36
CA ILE A 946 -4.58 -9.28 21.29
C ILE A 946 -4.97 -7.81 21.52
N PHE A 947 -6.21 -7.54 21.97
CA PHE A 947 -6.67 -6.19 22.24
C PHE A 947 -5.84 -5.49 23.31
N ILE A 948 -5.45 -6.22 24.36
CA ILE A 948 -4.67 -5.66 25.47
C ILE A 948 -3.19 -5.54 25.11
N LEU A 949 -2.60 -6.56 24.48
CA LEU A 949 -1.14 -6.72 24.30
C LEU A 949 -0.65 -6.55 22.87
N GLY A 950 -1.55 -6.58 21.89
CA GLY A 950 -1.19 -6.62 20.45
C GLY A 950 -0.70 -5.30 19.85
N GLY A 951 -0.55 -4.25 20.69
CA GLY A 951 -0.08 -2.94 20.22
C GLY A 951 -1.20 -2.01 19.75
N ALA A 952 -0.85 -0.74 19.57
CA ALA A 952 -1.81 0.30 19.21
C ALA A 952 -2.37 0.14 17.79
N THR A 953 -1.57 -0.34 16.86
CA THR A 953 -1.90 -0.45 15.43
C THR A 953 -3.08 -1.38 15.16
N ILE A 954 -3.17 -2.50 15.89
CA ILE A 954 -4.26 -3.49 15.70
C ILE A 954 -5.38 -3.38 16.74
N ARG A 955 -5.31 -2.40 17.65
CA ARG A 955 -6.28 -2.26 18.75
C ARG A 955 -7.68 -1.96 18.26
N SER A 956 -7.85 -1.03 17.32
CA SER A 956 -9.16 -0.73 16.71
C SER A 956 -9.75 -1.96 16.02
N PHE A 957 -8.98 -2.64 15.19
CA PHE A 957 -9.36 -3.86 14.51
C PHE A 957 -9.85 -4.96 15.49
N THR A 958 -9.05 -5.23 16.53
CA THR A 958 -9.39 -6.25 17.52
C THR A 958 -10.59 -5.87 18.40
N PHE A 959 -10.77 -4.56 18.67
CA PHE A 959 -11.96 -4.07 19.36
C PHE A 959 -13.24 -4.31 18.54
N ALA A 960 -13.20 -4.06 17.24
CA ALA A 960 -14.33 -4.37 16.36
C ALA A 960 -14.69 -5.86 16.41
N ILE A 961 -13.69 -6.75 16.34
CA ILE A 961 -13.89 -8.20 16.42
C ILE A 961 -14.48 -8.58 17.77
N LEU A 962 -13.97 -8.02 18.88
CA LEU A 962 -14.47 -8.28 20.23
C LEU A 962 -15.95 -7.91 20.38
N LEU A 963 -16.34 -6.72 19.94
CA LEU A 963 -17.73 -6.29 19.87
C LEU A 963 -18.55 -7.24 19.00
N GLY A 964 -17.99 -7.61 17.85
CA GLY A 964 -18.64 -8.49 16.88
C GLY A 964 -18.94 -9.88 17.42
N ILE A 965 -18.02 -10.49 18.18
CA ILE A 965 -18.24 -11.79 18.84
C ILE A 965 -19.40 -11.69 19.84
N ILE A 966 -19.41 -10.67 20.70
CA ILE A 966 -20.44 -10.48 21.72
C ILE A 966 -21.81 -10.24 21.06
N ILE A 967 -21.88 -9.30 20.12
CA ILE A 967 -23.13 -8.93 19.44
C ILE A 967 -23.60 -10.06 18.52
N GLY A 968 -22.69 -10.76 17.83
CA GLY A 968 -22.99 -11.86 16.93
C GLY A 968 -23.61 -13.05 17.66
N THR A 969 -23.05 -13.44 18.82
CA THR A 969 -23.60 -14.48 19.68
C THR A 969 -25.00 -14.10 20.19
N TYR A 970 -25.16 -12.85 20.65
CA TYR A 970 -26.47 -12.32 21.01
C TYR A 970 -27.46 -12.38 19.84
N SER A 971 -27.04 -11.92 18.67
CA SER A 971 -27.86 -11.80 17.46
C SER A 971 -28.30 -13.17 16.94
N THR A 972 -27.46 -14.21 17.03
CA THR A 972 -27.82 -15.59 16.69
C THR A 972 -28.98 -16.11 17.53
N LEU A 973 -28.97 -15.89 18.86
CA LEU A 973 -29.98 -16.40 19.77
C LEU A 973 -31.25 -15.57 19.75
N PHE A 974 -31.18 -14.26 19.73
CA PHE A 974 -32.28 -13.33 19.92
C PHE A 974 -32.82 -12.66 18.66
N VAL A 975 -32.05 -12.72 17.51
CA VAL A 975 -32.48 -12.13 16.25
C VAL A 975 -32.66 -13.19 15.16
N ALA A 976 -31.64 -13.96 14.82
CA ALA A 976 -31.68 -14.92 13.72
C ALA A 976 -32.76 -15.97 13.91
N THR A 977 -32.73 -16.64 15.06
CA THR A 977 -33.65 -17.76 15.34
C THR A 977 -35.11 -17.32 15.49
N PRO A 978 -35.43 -16.23 16.24
CA PRO A 978 -36.80 -15.75 16.30
C PRO A 978 -37.36 -15.27 14.95
N ILE A 979 -36.56 -14.60 14.09
CA ILE A 979 -36.99 -14.22 12.74
C ILE A 979 -37.31 -15.47 11.90
N ALA A 980 -36.42 -16.46 11.93
CA ALA A 980 -36.62 -17.72 11.22
C ALA A 980 -37.92 -18.40 11.68
N TYR A 981 -38.17 -18.42 13.00
CA TYR A 981 -39.43 -18.96 13.57
C TYR A 981 -40.69 -18.21 13.10
N GLU A 982 -40.67 -16.87 13.12
CA GLU A 982 -41.82 -16.06 12.69
C GLU A 982 -42.17 -16.27 11.21
N LEU A 983 -41.15 -16.38 10.35
CA LEU A 983 -41.32 -16.67 8.92
C LEU A 983 -41.86 -18.08 8.69
N GLN A 984 -41.35 -19.08 9.43
CA GLN A 984 -41.88 -20.46 9.35
C GLN A 984 -43.31 -20.52 9.83
N LYS A 985 -43.66 -19.86 10.92
CA LYS A 985 -45.03 -19.78 11.45
C LYS A 985 -46.01 -19.19 10.44
N LYS A 986 -45.63 -18.08 9.78
CA LYS A 986 -46.42 -17.46 8.69
C LYS A 986 -46.62 -18.41 7.52
N LYS A 987 -45.61 -19.19 7.14
CA LYS A 987 -45.64 -20.16 6.04
C LYS A 987 -46.57 -21.33 6.39
N ILE A 988 -46.53 -21.86 7.63
CA ILE A 988 -47.39 -22.95 8.11
C ILE A 988 -48.83 -22.45 8.16
N ASN A 989 -49.08 -21.29 8.73
CA ASN A 989 -50.44 -20.72 8.83
C ASN A 989 -51.05 -20.46 7.45
N LYS A 990 -50.26 -19.96 6.48
CA LYS A 990 -50.69 -19.74 5.09
C LYS A 990 -51.05 -21.08 4.41
N LYS A 991 -50.28 -22.15 4.68
CA LYS A 991 -50.56 -23.49 4.15
C LYS A 991 -51.82 -24.09 4.73
N ALA A 992 -51.97 -23.98 6.06
CA ALA A 992 -53.18 -24.44 6.76
C ALA A 992 -54.45 -23.67 6.30
N ALA A 993 -54.38 -22.37 6.09
CA ALA A 993 -55.46 -21.56 5.54
C ALA A 993 -55.81 -21.94 4.09
N ALA A 994 -54.83 -22.28 3.27
CA ALA A 994 -55.02 -22.75 1.90
C ALA A 994 -55.61 -24.16 1.82
N GLU A 995 -55.32 -25.01 2.80
CA GLU A 995 -55.93 -26.37 2.94
C GLU A 995 -57.34 -26.32 3.54
N ALA A 996 -57.63 -25.38 4.44
CA ALA A 996 -58.97 -25.16 4.99
C ALA A 996 -59.94 -24.45 4.04
N GLY A 997 -59.42 -23.77 3.01
CA GLY A 997 -60.20 -23.12 1.98
C GLY A 997 -60.42 -23.99 0.71
N LYS A 998 -59.85 -25.19 0.69
CA LYS A 998 -60.19 -26.27 -0.26
C LYS A 998 -61.21 -27.25 0.41
#